data_00373966a9298fdaefc264607c8db043
#
_entry.id   00373966a9298fdaefc264607c8db043
#
_cell.length_a   1.000
_cell.length_b   1.000
_cell.length_c   1.000
_cell.angle_alpha   90.00
_cell.angle_beta   90.00
_cell.angle_gamma   90.00
#
_symmetry.space_group_name_H-M   'P 1'
#
loop_
_entity.id
_entity.type
_entity.pdbx_description
1 polymer ?
#
loop_
_entity_poly.entity_id
_entity_poly.type
_entity_poly.pdbx_seq_one_letter_code
_entity_poly.pdbx_strand_id
1 'polypeptide(L)'
;MIRTKRFMAVREKDYLAVEQTLMCGLTIDSINALGGMNENKLLSYKSLMASATDRIEDFDIDRCIVVDDFEMPVMAESDFIDYTDYSITRKTSETIIAETDGWGMCCKPGFKTQIVRAPWIKGLVSYFDFRGWLKEYCPADDWTVIDIYGKEWKILEDDIQYILTKSMFKLHKFYPSWLCYKSNFKSYGCYFGCCKVEEDYIPKARINYQMLQSLSDMTDNEIERLIAKTADEIDSVGRDYQTTMRLLGATEYNQTKSAMQEALTIYPELFKDVYNRELLKQTKKSLVKQAKGGRLRINGKYLFISPDPVAFCEWLFKGEQFPTGILENGEVYTNQFKDGDELDCLRSPHLYQEHAVRINKRNELTDKWLGGTKCVYFSCHDMISRILQQDFDGDISLVVKDRTLTTVAKRNMQGIVPLSYDLKKARGGIIDADRLYEGVSTAYTGGSIGPISNAISKVKNANGGKMTDEQIKVIAWLTMKNNQIIDFAKTLWKSEPPKEIADIIKKYTKSKLPNFFIYAKDKDPDTQVEPPNNSTMNRISAKIPASRILYNNKIGKLDWTMLINKSVDYTTRENSPIIERYNWWIWNQHRFDYGDDPHINEDDLYKYRCIAQDIVEYSNEPLDVVVNSLVAYLYTVKKSSNKKMLWACFGWTIVENLRINTAQLNPICPICGKRFKPRDVCQHYCSEECYKKADNQRRTESREAPPVRTGDMLKQ
;
A
#
# COMPACT_ATOMS: atom_id res chain seq x y z
N MET A 1 16.14 -13.28 14.59
CA MET A 1 16.35 -12.76 13.21
C MET A 1 16.50 -11.25 13.28
N ILE A 2 17.55 -10.70 12.69
CA ILE A 2 17.74 -9.24 12.58
C ILE A 2 17.52 -8.84 11.11
N ARG A 3 16.67 -7.88 10.88
CA ARG A 3 16.36 -7.37 9.53
C ARG A 3 16.68 -5.88 9.43
N THR A 4 17.45 -5.50 8.41
CA THR A 4 17.65 -4.12 8.01
C THR A 4 16.93 -3.86 6.68
N LYS A 5 16.98 -2.63 6.16
CA LYS A 5 16.43 -2.33 4.83
C LYS A 5 17.15 -3.06 3.68
N ARG A 6 18.32 -3.64 3.91
CA ARG A 6 19.21 -4.18 2.86
C ARG A 6 19.60 -5.63 3.05
N PHE A 7 19.61 -6.15 4.27
CA PHE A 7 19.90 -7.55 4.53
C PHE A 7 19.18 -8.06 5.78
N MET A 8 19.16 -9.37 5.92
CA MET A 8 18.59 -10.08 7.03
C MET A 8 19.64 -11.03 7.59
N ALA A 9 19.81 -11.02 8.92
CA ALA A 9 20.64 -11.96 9.61
C ALA A 9 19.75 -12.97 10.38
N VAL A 10 20.04 -14.25 10.25
CA VAL A 10 19.33 -15.35 10.89
C VAL A 10 20.37 -16.18 11.65
N ARG A 11 20.03 -16.70 12.84
CA ARG A 11 20.93 -17.60 13.55
C ARG A 11 21.16 -18.86 12.72
N GLU A 12 22.40 -19.34 12.68
CA GLU A 12 22.77 -20.49 11.86
C GLU A 12 21.91 -21.73 12.13
N LYS A 13 21.67 -22.06 13.40
CA LYS A 13 20.82 -23.20 13.79
C LYS A 13 19.39 -23.09 13.24
N ASP A 14 18.82 -21.87 13.22
CA ASP A 14 17.46 -21.65 12.72
C ASP A 14 17.43 -21.72 11.19
N TYR A 15 18.51 -21.28 10.55
CA TYR A 15 18.67 -21.39 9.10
C TYR A 15 18.81 -22.84 8.66
N LEU A 16 19.71 -23.62 9.31
CA LEU A 16 19.93 -25.03 8.98
C LEU A 16 18.67 -25.89 9.14
N ALA A 17 17.80 -25.54 10.11
CA ALA A 17 16.52 -26.22 10.30
C ALA A 17 15.53 -26.08 9.14
N VAL A 18 15.65 -25.00 8.33
CA VAL A 18 14.72 -24.70 7.23
C VAL A 18 15.39 -24.60 5.86
N GLU A 19 16.70 -24.84 5.79
CA GLU A 19 17.48 -24.65 4.57
C GLU A 19 16.93 -25.44 3.39
N GLN A 20 16.62 -26.72 3.58
CA GLN A 20 16.11 -27.59 2.52
C GLN A 20 14.75 -27.12 1.99
N THR A 21 13.87 -26.65 2.87
CA THR A 21 12.60 -26.04 2.49
C THR A 21 12.82 -24.74 1.69
N LEU A 22 13.72 -23.87 2.15
CA LEU A 22 14.04 -22.61 1.45
C LEU A 22 14.69 -22.84 0.09
N MET A 23 15.51 -23.87 -0.02
CA MET A 23 16.24 -24.23 -1.25
C MET A 23 15.43 -25.14 -2.18
N CYS A 24 14.32 -25.72 -1.72
CA CYS A 24 13.47 -26.64 -2.48
C CYS A 24 14.28 -27.73 -3.21
N GLY A 25 15.19 -28.35 -2.45
CA GLY A 25 16.06 -29.44 -2.93
C GLY A 25 17.28 -29.00 -3.74
N LEU A 26 17.48 -27.71 -4.03
CA LEU A 26 18.75 -27.24 -4.59
C LEU A 26 19.81 -27.11 -3.48
N THR A 27 21.06 -27.29 -3.88
CA THR A 27 22.24 -27.00 -3.05
C THR A 27 23.15 -26.02 -3.80
N ILE A 28 24.06 -25.37 -3.10
CA ILE A 28 25.08 -24.52 -3.74
C ILE A 28 25.91 -25.36 -4.74
N ASP A 29 26.24 -26.58 -4.36
CA ASP A 29 27.01 -27.49 -5.25
C ASP A 29 26.23 -27.82 -6.52
N SER A 30 24.91 -28.11 -6.42
CA SER A 30 24.09 -28.38 -7.60
C SER A 30 23.95 -27.17 -8.51
N ILE A 31 23.88 -25.97 -7.94
CA ILE A 31 23.85 -24.72 -8.70
C ILE A 31 25.20 -24.48 -9.38
N ASN A 32 26.30 -24.71 -8.66
CA ASN A 32 27.68 -24.56 -9.19
C ASN A 32 28.00 -25.58 -10.28
N ALA A 33 27.50 -26.81 -10.16
CA ALA A 33 27.69 -27.84 -11.19
C ALA A 33 27.06 -27.44 -12.55
N LEU A 34 26.04 -26.57 -12.54
CA LEU A 34 25.39 -26.00 -13.73
C LEU A 34 25.95 -24.63 -14.13
N GLY A 35 27.16 -24.28 -13.66
CA GLY A 35 27.85 -23.03 -14.00
C GLY A 35 27.63 -21.86 -13.03
N GLY A 36 26.94 -22.13 -11.94
CA GLY A 36 26.67 -21.13 -10.89
C GLY A 36 25.66 -20.04 -11.32
N MET A 37 25.60 -18.99 -10.51
CA MET A 37 24.76 -17.82 -10.80
C MET A 37 25.30 -16.56 -10.09
N ASN A 38 24.62 -15.44 -10.26
CA ASN A 38 24.93 -14.25 -9.49
C ASN A 38 24.55 -14.44 -8.02
N GLU A 39 25.50 -14.25 -7.14
CA GLU A 39 25.39 -14.41 -5.68
C GLU A 39 24.29 -13.54 -5.06
N ASN A 40 24.18 -12.30 -5.47
CA ASN A 40 23.17 -11.38 -4.93
C ASN A 40 21.76 -11.70 -5.45
N LYS A 41 21.62 -12.22 -6.68
CA LYS A 41 20.33 -12.75 -7.15
C LYS A 41 19.91 -13.97 -6.35
N LEU A 42 20.83 -14.90 -6.08
CA LEU A 42 20.54 -16.06 -5.25
C LEU A 42 20.03 -15.64 -3.86
N LEU A 43 20.79 -14.78 -3.17
CA LEU A 43 20.42 -14.29 -1.84
C LEU A 43 19.09 -13.51 -1.86
N SER A 44 18.88 -12.68 -2.86
CA SER A 44 17.64 -11.93 -3.03
C SER A 44 16.43 -12.86 -3.18
N TYR A 45 16.52 -13.88 -4.04
CA TYR A 45 15.41 -14.82 -4.26
C TYR A 45 15.18 -15.74 -3.06
N LYS A 46 16.26 -16.20 -2.39
CA LYS A 46 16.18 -16.98 -1.15
C LYS A 46 15.48 -16.20 -0.04
N SER A 47 15.78 -14.90 0.08
CA SER A 47 15.17 -14.04 1.10
C SER A 47 13.67 -13.75 0.90
N LEU A 48 13.11 -14.05 -0.28
CA LEU A 48 11.68 -13.85 -0.54
C LEU A 48 10.80 -14.64 0.43
N MET A 49 11.21 -15.86 0.79
CA MET A 49 10.49 -16.72 1.73
C MET A 49 10.54 -16.22 3.19
N ALA A 50 11.49 -15.33 3.50
CA ALA A 50 11.57 -14.69 4.80
C ALA A 50 10.71 -13.41 4.91
N SER A 51 9.95 -13.06 3.88
CA SER A 51 8.91 -12.05 3.96
C SER A 51 7.75 -12.58 4.81
N ALA A 52 7.03 -11.67 5.51
CA ALA A 52 5.81 -12.08 6.19
C ALA A 52 4.80 -12.60 5.15
N THR A 53 4.44 -13.86 5.27
CA THR A 53 3.51 -14.54 4.36
C THR A 53 2.51 -15.37 5.16
N ASP A 54 1.24 -15.28 4.76
CA ASP A 54 0.22 -16.20 5.23
C ASP A 54 0.16 -17.39 4.28
N ARG A 55 0.13 -18.61 4.82
CA ARG A 55 0.03 -19.82 4.01
C ARG A 55 -1.29 -19.87 3.26
N ILE A 56 -1.25 -20.23 1.98
CA ILE A 56 -2.46 -20.53 1.18
C ILE A 56 -2.77 -22.01 1.36
N GLU A 57 -3.76 -22.30 2.20
CA GLU A 57 -4.04 -23.68 2.66
C GLU A 57 -4.58 -24.59 1.54
N ASP A 58 -5.32 -24.04 0.60
CA ASP A 58 -5.98 -24.78 -0.49
C ASP A 58 -5.20 -24.75 -1.83
N PHE A 59 -3.88 -24.43 -1.78
CA PHE A 59 -3.01 -24.49 -2.94
C PHE A 59 -2.50 -25.92 -3.18
N ASP A 60 -2.72 -26.42 -4.40
CA ASP A 60 -2.19 -27.70 -4.86
C ASP A 60 -1.19 -27.49 -6.00
N ILE A 61 0.07 -27.82 -5.75
CA ILE A 61 1.17 -27.69 -6.73
C ILE A 61 0.99 -28.60 -7.95
N ASP A 62 0.23 -29.71 -7.83
CA ASP A 62 -0.03 -30.60 -8.95
C ASP A 62 -0.95 -29.95 -9.99
N ARG A 63 -1.81 -29.04 -9.57
CA ARG A 63 -2.71 -28.26 -10.41
C ARG A 63 -2.09 -26.97 -10.95
N CYS A 64 -0.76 -26.87 -10.89
CA CYS A 64 -0.01 -25.70 -11.30
C CYS A 64 0.96 -26.05 -12.44
N ILE A 65 1.04 -25.18 -13.45
CA ILE A 65 2.02 -25.25 -14.54
C ILE A 65 2.77 -23.93 -14.66
N VAL A 66 3.94 -23.97 -15.31
CA VAL A 66 4.73 -22.78 -15.64
C VAL A 66 4.94 -22.74 -17.16
N VAL A 67 4.49 -21.66 -17.79
CA VAL A 67 4.60 -21.42 -19.24
C VAL A 67 5.58 -20.28 -19.54
N ASP A 68 5.95 -20.10 -20.80
CA ASP A 68 6.78 -18.96 -21.21
C ASP A 68 6.07 -17.63 -20.97
N ASP A 69 6.84 -16.54 -20.90
CA ASP A 69 6.30 -15.20 -20.77
C ASP A 69 5.73 -14.71 -22.11
N PHE A 70 4.63 -13.99 -22.03
CA PHE A 70 4.05 -13.29 -23.16
C PHE A 70 4.70 -11.92 -23.32
N GLU A 71 5.23 -11.67 -24.50
CA GLU A 71 5.85 -10.41 -24.88
C GLU A 71 5.15 -9.84 -26.11
N MET A 72 4.83 -8.54 -26.09
CA MET A 72 4.16 -7.86 -27.21
C MET A 72 5.04 -6.77 -27.79
N PRO A 73 5.35 -6.79 -29.10
CA PRO A 73 6.04 -5.69 -29.77
C PRO A 73 5.06 -4.55 -30.06
N VAL A 74 5.37 -3.36 -29.56
CA VAL A 74 4.60 -2.13 -29.77
C VAL A 74 5.48 -1.08 -30.45
N MET A 75 5.01 -0.52 -31.56
CA MET A 75 5.69 0.62 -32.21
C MET A 75 5.42 1.88 -31.44
N ALA A 76 6.44 2.47 -30.83
CA ALA A 76 6.29 3.66 -30.03
C ALA A 76 7.48 4.60 -30.08
N GLU A 77 7.21 5.87 -29.81
CA GLU A 77 8.23 6.89 -29.63
C GLU A 77 8.76 6.86 -28.20
N SER A 78 10.09 6.90 -28.03
CA SER A 78 10.77 6.91 -26.74
C SER A 78 12.01 7.78 -26.76
N ASP A 79 12.39 8.33 -25.62
CA ASP A 79 13.68 9.00 -25.42
C ASP A 79 14.69 7.97 -24.91
N PHE A 80 15.58 7.52 -25.83
CA PHE A 80 16.64 6.58 -25.51
C PHE A 80 17.83 7.33 -24.90
N ILE A 81 18.29 6.88 -23.73
CA ILE A 81 19.44 7.40 -23.03
C ILE A 81 20.60 6.42 -23.15
N ASP A 82 21.66 6.78 -23.84
CA ASP A 82 22.90 6.01 -23.83
C ASP A 82 23.64 6.23 -22.50
N TYR A 83 23.87 5.15 -21.76
CA TYR A 83 24.53 5.23 -20.46
C TYR A 83 26.05 5.50 -20.55
N THR A 84 26.64 5.47 -21.74
CA THR A 84 28.08 5.69 -21.95
C THR A 84 28.42 7.17 -22.07
N ASP A 85 27.63 7.93 -22.81
CA ASP A 85 27.84 9.37 -23.06
C ASP A 85 26.69 10.24 -22.53
N TYR A 86 25.61 9.62 -22.03
CA TYR A 86 24.39 10.29 -21.55
C TYR A 86 23.64 11.09 -22.62
N SER A 87 23.89 10.81 -23.91
CA SER A 87 23.09 11.38 -24.99
C SER A 87 21.63 10.90 -24.90
N ILE A 88 20.69 11.78 -25.21
CA ILE A 88 19.26 11.47 -25.27
C ILE A 88 18.80 11.62 -26.71
N THR A 89 18.36 10.51 -27.29
CA THR A 89 17.90 10.48 -28.68
C THR A 89 16.45 10.03 -28.74
N ARG A 90 15.57 10.87 -29.27
CA ARG A 90 14.18 10.49 -29.55
C ARG A 90 14.12 9.62 -30.79
N LYS A 91 13.53 8.46 -30.66
CA LYS A 91 13.35 7.51 -31.77
C LYS A 91 12.02 6.81 -31.70
N THR A 92 11.43 6.56 -32.86
CA THR A 92 10.32 5.60 -33.01
C THR A 92 10.91 4.24 -33.31
N SER A 93 10.66 3.28 -32.46
CA SER A 93 11.16 1.91 -32.61
C SER A 93 10.16 0.90 -32.06
N GLU A 94 10.29 -0.33 -32.51
CA GLU A 94 9.64 -1.45 -31.88
C GLU A 94 10.17 -1.61 -30.44
N THR A 95 9.26 -1.60 -29.50
CA THR A 95 9.55 -1.78 -28.07
C THR A 95 8.85 -3.04 -27.60
N ILE A 96 9.62 -4.00 -27.12
CA ILE A 96 9.08 -5.24 -26.55
C ILE A 96 8.56 -4.94 -25.15
N ILE A 97 7.28 -5.20 -24.93
CA ILE A 97 6.64 -5.10 -23.62
C ILE A 97 6.51 -6.50 -23.05
N ALA A 98 7.11 -6.73 -21.89
CA ALA A 98 6.98 -7.99 -21.15
C ALA A 98 5.64 -8.00 -20.40
N GLU A 99 4.57 -8.41 -21.07
CA GLU A 99 3.20 -8.31 -20.60
C GLU A 99 2.94 -9.17 -19.35
N THR A 100 3.63 -10.30 -19.21
CA THR A 100 3.42 -11.21 -18.08
C THR A 100 4.63 -11.30 -17.14
N ASP A 101 5.53 -10.30 -17.13
CA ASP A 101 6.70 -10.35 -16.24
C ASP A 101 6.30 -10.39 -14.77
N GLY A 102 6.43 -11.57 -14.18
CA GLY A 102 6.07 -11.83 -12.78
C GLY A 102 4.58 -12.00 -12.53
N TRP A 103 3.78 -12.26 -13.56
CA TRP A 103 2.34 -12.45 -13.44
C TRP A 103 1.91 -13.88 -13.80
N GLY A 104 0.80 -14.31 -13.20
CA GLY A 104 0.12 -15.56 -13.50
C GLY A 104 -1.38 -15.48 -13.20
N MET A 105 -2.11 -16.54 -13.54
CA MET A 105 -3.56 -16.57 -13.36
C MET A 105 -4.05 -17.83 -12.63
N CYS A 106 -5.22 -17.70 -12.00
CA CYS A 106 -5.93 -18.78 -11.31
C CYS A 106 -7.40 -18.79 -11.72
N CYS A 107 -7.94 -19.95 -12.08
CA CYS A 107 -9.36 -20.07 -12.46
C CYS A 107 -10.29 -20.55 -11.34
N LYS A 108 -9.78 -20.68 -10.10
CA LYS A 108 -10.62 -21.10 -8.95
C LYS A 108 -11.67 -20.02 -8.64
N PRO A 109 -12.98 -20.36 -8.64
CA PRO A 109 -14.01 -19.40 -8.28
C PRO A 109 -13.78 -18.84 -6.86
N GLY A 110 -13.90 -17.53 -6.72
CA GLY A 110 -13.69 -16.84 -5.43
C GLY A 110 -12.21 -16.57 -5.07
N PHE A 111 -11.25 -16.98 -5.92
CA PHE A 111 -9.86 -16.60 -5.74
C PHE A 111 -9.69 -15.09 -5.83
N LYS A 112 -9.00 -14.51 -4.87
CA LYS A 112 -8.69 -13.07 -4.86
C LYS A 112 -7.28 -12.86 -5.38
N THR A 113 -7.09 -11.83 -6.20
CA THR A 113 -5.77 -11.42 -6.68
C THR A 113 -4.81 -11.21 -5.52
N GLN A 114 -3.62 -11.80 -5.59
CA GLN A 114 -2.67 -11.76 -4.49
C GLN A 114 -1.21 -11.90 -4.92
N ILE A 115 -0.33 -11.26 -4.16
CA ILE A 115 1.12 -11.41 -4.30
C ILE A 115 1.52 -12.70 -3.62
N VAL A 116 2.07 -13.62 -4.41
CA VAL A 116 2.45 -14.96 -3.94
C VAL A 116 3.96 -15.11 -3.77
N ARG A 117 4.34 -15.99 -2.86
CA ARG A 117 5.73 -16.42 -2.60
C ARG A 117 5.78 -17.92 -2.37
N ALA A 118 6.73 -18.57 -3.02
CA ALA A 118 7.15 -19.93 -2.74
C ALA A 118 8.66 -20.01 -2.98
N PRO A 119 9.35 -21.10 -2.61
CA PRO A 119 10.76 -21.24 -2.96
C PRO A 119 10.97 -20.99 -4.46
N TRP A 120 11.79 -19.97 -4.76
CA TRP A 120 12.10 -19.51 -6.13
C TRP A 120 10.94 -18.97 -6.96
N ILE A 121 9.73 -18.89 -6.42
CA ILE A 121 8.57 -18.31 -7.08
C ILE A 121 8.17 -17.01 -6.40
N LYS A 122 8.00 -15.97 -7.20
CA LYS A 122 7.42 -14.68 -6.77
C LYS A 122 6.60 -14.06 -7.90
N GLY A 123 5.52 -13.41 -7.55
CA GLY A 123 4.74 -12.63 -8.51
C GLY A 123 3.34 -12.33 -8.02
N LEU A 124 2.52 -11.84 -8.93
CA LEU A 124 1.09 -11.63 -8.76
C LEU A 124 0.33 -12.77 -9.42
N VAL A 125 -0.66 -13.34 -8.73
CA VAL A 125 -1.63 -14.24 -9.34
C VAL A 125 -2.98 -13.56 -9.32
N SER A 126 -3.58 -13.39 -10.51
CA SER A 126 -4.92 -12.79 -10.68
C SER A 126 -5.96 -13.86 -10.95
N TYR A 127 -7.20 -13.64 -10.52
CA TYR A 127 -8.32 -14.48 -10.93
C TYR A 127 -8.65 -14.23 -12.41
N PHE A 128 -8.70 -15.29 -13.19
CA PHE A 128 -9.26 -15.29 -14.53
C PHE A 128 -9.82 -16.68 -14.85
N ASP A 129 -11.08 -16.76 -15.28
CA ASP A 129 -11.70 -18.04 -15.64
C ASP A 129 -11.27 -18.48 -17.04
N PHE A 130 -9.98 -18.86 -17.17
CA PHE A 130 -9.44 -19.33 -18.45
C PHE A 130 -10.10 -20.63 -18.93
N ARG A 131 -10.63 -21.47 -18.04
CA ARG A 131 -11.38 -22.66 -18.43
C ARG A 131 -12.73 -22.30 -19.06
N GLY A 132 -13.44 -21.32 -18.49
CA GLY A 132 -14.67 -20.78 -19.08
C GLY A 132 -14.41 -20.11 -20.41
N TRP A 133 -13.29 -19.36 -20.51
CA TRP A 133 -12.88 -18.70 -21.75
C TRP A 133 -12.55 -19.72 -22.84
N LEU A 134 -11.81 -20.80 -22.52
CA LEU A 134 -11.50 -21.88 -23.43
C LEU A 134 -12.76 -22.55 -24.01
N LYS A 135 -13.75 -22.84 -23.15
CA LYS A 135 -15.04 -23.41 -23.58
C LYS A 135 -15.78 -22.53 -24.58
N GLU A 136 -15.65 -21.23 -24.47
CA GLU A 136 -16.38 -20.26 -25.30
C GLU A 136 -15.63 -19.94 -26.60
N TYR A 137 -14.30 -19.84 -26.57
CA TYR A 137 -13.49 -19.33 -27.67
C TYR A 137 -12.58 -20.37 -28.32
N CYS A 138 -12.42 -21.53 -27.70
CA CYS A 138 -11.62 -22.64 -28.22
C CYS A 138 -12.43 -23.94 -28.20
N PRO A 139 -13.46 -24.09 -29.06
CA PRO A 139 -14.39 -25.22 -28.98
C PRO A 139 -13.80 -26.60 -29.41
N ALA A 140 -12.60 -26.64 -29.97
CA ALA A 140 -11.86 -27.87 -30.19
C ALA A 140 -11.32 -28.43 -28.89
N ASP A 141 -11.60 -29.66 -28.56
CA ASP A 141 -11.43 -30.31 -27.26
C ASP A 141 -9.99 -30.49 -26.74
N ASP A 142 -8.98 -30.09 -27.50
CA ASP A 142 -7.57 -30.28 -27.13
C ASP A 142 -6.97 -29.00 -26.58
N TRP A 143 -7.23 -28.73 -25.28
CA TRP A 143 -6.64 -27.59 -24.57
C TRP A 143 -5.29 -27.98 -23.98
N THR A 144 -4.33 -28.18 -24.87
CA THR A 144 -2.96 -28.57 -24.56
C THR A 144 -2.07 -27.34 -24.49
N VAL A 145 -1.21 -27.28 -23.50
CA VAL A 145 -0.20 -26.23 -23.28
C VAL A 145 1.15 -26.87 -23.02
N ILE A 146 2.19 -26.31 -23.62
CA ILE A 146 3.58 -26.73 -23.38
C ILE A 146 4.20 -25.92 -22.27
N ASP A 147 4.77 -26.57 -21.24
CA ASP A 147 5.49 -25.89 -20.17
C ASP A 147 6.89 -25.43 -20.62
N ILE A 148 7.57 -24.63 -19.77
CA ILE A 148 8.92 -24.11 -20.08
C ILE A 148 10.00 -25.18 -20.25
N TYR A 149 9.70 -26.44 -20.01
CA TYR A 149 10.60 -27.59 -20.19
C TYR A 149 10.20 -28.47 -21.37
N GLY A 150 9.16 -28.08 -22.12
CA GLY A 150 8.69 -28.80 -23.29
C GLY A 150 7.71 -29.96 -23.01
N LYS A 151 7.20 -30.09 -21.79
CA LYS A 151 6.17 -31.08 -21.47
C LYS A 151 4.79 -30.52 -21.79
N GLU A 152 3.99 -31.33 -22.46
CA GLU A 152 2.58 -31.09 -22.76
C GLU A 152 1.71 -31.32 -21.49
N TRP A 153 0.75 -30.44 -21.29
CA TRP A 153 -0.24 -30.49 -20.21
C TRP A 153 -1.62 -30.26 -20.80
N LYS A 154 -2.56 -31.11 -20.41
CA LYS A 154 -3.96 -30.97 -20.82
C LYS A 154 -4.75 -30.28 -19.72
N ILE A 155 -5.21 -29.05 -19.98
CA ILE A 155 -5.80 -28.17 -18.97
C ILE A 155 -6.92 -28.81 -18.16
N LEU A 156 -7.81 -29.61 -18.79
CA LEU A 156 -8.91 -30.25 -18.10
C LEU A 156 -8.52 -31.61 -17.49
N GLU A 157 -7.82 -32.45 -18.24
CA GLU A 157 -7.46 -33.80 -17.78
C GLU A 157 -6.50 -33.74 -16.59
N ASP A 158 -5.51 -32.82 -16.63
CA ASP A 158 -4.55 -32.59 -15.57
C ASP A 158 -5.10 -31.66 -14.47
N ASP A 159 -6.36 -31.26 -14.55
CA ASP A 159 -7.06 -30.34 -13.63
C ASP A 159 -6.26 -29.05 -13.29
N ILE A 160 -5.64 -28.44 -14.30
CA ILE A 160 -4.82 -27.23 -14.12
C ILE A 160 -5.65 -26.05 -13.67
N GLN A 161 -5.33 -25.49 -12.50
CA GLN A 161 -6.01 -24.36 -11.89
C GLN A 161 -5.14 -23.11 -11.83
N TYR A 162 -3.81 -23.27 -11.87
CA TYR A 162 -2.84 -22.17 -11.83
C TYR A 162 -1.92 -22.23 -13.04
N ILE A 163 -1.82 -21.12 -13.75
CA ILE A 163 -0.85 -20.93 -14.84
C ILE A 163 0.08 -19.79 -14.39
N LEU A 164 1.33 -20.15 -14.11
CA LEU A 164 2.40 -19.21 -13.76
C LEU A 164 3.29 -19.00 -14.98
N THR A 165 4.00 -17.89 -15.03
CA THR A 165 4.95 -17.60 -16.10
C THR A 165 6.39 -17.84 -15.66
N LYS A 166 7.27 -18.03 -16.62
CA LYS A 166 8.70 -18.29 -16.44
C LYS A 166 9.40 -17.22 -15.61
N SER A 167 9.03 -15.96 -15.82
CA SER A 167 9.57 -14.85 -15.06
C SER A 167 9.21 -14.91 -13.55
N MET A 168 8.11 -15.58 -13.18
CA MET A 168 7.81 -15.87 -11.76
C MET A 168 8.77 -16.90 -11.18
N PHE A 169 9.22 -17.90 -11.95
CA PHE A 169 10.06 -19.01 -11.49
C PHE A 169 11.56 -18.68 -11.68
N LYS A 170 12.16 -18.04 -10.69
CA LYS A 170 13.48 -17.39 -10.78
C LYS A 170 14.66 -18.35 -10.98
N LEU A 171 14.61 -19.58 -10.48
CA LEU A 171 15.67 -20.58 -10.60
C LEU A 171 15.30 -21.76 -11.51
N HIS A 172 14.37 -21.57 -12.44
CA HIS A 172 13.90 -22.62 -13.36
C HIS A 172 15.06 -23.37 -14.06
N LYS A 173 16.16 -22.70 -14.39
CA LYS A 173 17.32 -23.30 -15.09
C LYS A 173 18.06 -24.40 -14.31
N PHE A 174 17.86 -24.43 -12.99
CA PHE A 174 18.54 -25.40 -12.10
C PHE A 174 17.70 -26.64 -11.80
N TYR A 175 16.50 -26.72 -12.38
CA TYR A 175 15.64 -27.90 -12.32
C TYR A 175 15.57 -28.53 -13.70
N PRO A 176 15.65 -29.87 -13.81
CA PRO A 176 15.54 -30.55 -15.11
C PRO A 176 14.12 -30.57 -15.67
N SER A 177 13.10 -30.37 -14.83
CA SER A 177 11.69 -30.36 -15.23
C SER A 177 10.82 -29.71 -14.16
N TRP A 178 9.61 -29.29 -14.56
CA TRP A 178 8.60 -28.84 -13.60
C TRP A 178 8.16 -29.95 -12.65
N LEU A 179 8.12 -31.19 -13.09
CA LEU A 179 7.82 -32.34 -12.23
C LEU A 179 8.87 -32.54 -11.12
N CYS A 180 10.16 -32.31 -11.43
CA CYS A 180 11.21 -32.35 -10.43
C CYS A 180 10.99 -31.28 -9.35
N TYR A 181 10.67 -30.04 -9.74
CA TYR A 181 10.32 -28.98 -8.80
C TYR A 181 9.11 -29.35 -7.93
N LYS A 182 8.01 -29.87 -8.54
CA LYS A 182 6.82 -30.33 -7.80
C LYS A 182 7.16 -31.41 -6.76
N SER A 183 7.98 -32.38 -7.15
CA SER A 183 8.42 -33.45 -6.26
C SER A 183 9.20 -32.90 -5.07
N ASN A 184 10.16 -32.01 -5.33
CA ASN A 184 10.95 -31.35 -4.30
C ASN A 184 10.06 -30.47 -3.39
N PHE A 185 9.15 -29.72 -3.97
CA PHE A 185 8.21 -28.87 -3.24
C PHE A 185 7.42 -29.66 -2.17
N LYS A 186 6.94 -30.86 -2.54
CA LYS A 186 6.24 -31.75 -1.62
C LYS A 186 7.18 -32.38 -0.60
N SER A 187 8.31 -32.92 -1.05
CA SER A 187 9.25 -33.68 -0.22
C SER A 187 9.90 -32.83 0.88
N TYR A 188 10.14 -31.55 0.59
CA TYR A 188 10.74 -30.61 1.54
C TYR A 188 9.72 -29.75 2.31
N GLY A 189 8.44 -30.10 2.25
CA GLY A 189 7.39 -29.41 3.00
C GLY A 189 7.24 -27.92 2.63
N CYS A 190 7.51 -27.58 1.38
CA CYS A 190 7.34 -26.22 0.88
C CYS A 190 5.86 -25.83 0.85
N TYR A 191 5.58 -24.54 0.89
CA TYR A 191 4.22 -24.02 0.81
C TYR A 191 4.16 -22.78 -0.10
N PHE A 192 2.97 -22.49 -0.57
CA PHE A 192 2.63 -21.27 -1.28
C PHE A 192 2.10 -20.26 -0.28
N GLY A 193 2.74 -19.09 -0.19
CA GLY A 193 2.37 -18.04 0.75
C GLY A 193 1.86 -16.78 0.06
N CYS A 194 0.92 -16.11 0.71
CA CYS A 194 0.40 -14.80 0.31
C CYS A 194 1.06 -13.68 1.10
N CYS A 195 1.63 -12.67 0.44
CA CYS A 195 2.16 -11.47 1.08
C CYS A 195 1.14 -10.35 1.18
N LYS A 196 0.25 -10.27 0.21
CA LYS A 196 -0.80 -9.26 0.13
C LYS A 196 -1.91 -9.77 -0.78
N VAL A 197 -3.13 -9.67 -0.31
CA VAL A 197 -4.34 -10.04 -1.06
C VAL A 197 -5.14 -8.79 -1.41
N GLU A 198 -5.94 -8.87 -2.46
CA GLU A 198 -6.91 -7.87 -2.85
C GLU A 198 -7.95 -7.66 -1.74
N GLU A 199 -8.17 -6.41 -1.34
CA GLU A 199 -9.11 -6.06 -0.28
C GLU A 199 -10.56 -6.09 -0.78
N ASP A 200 -11.50 -6.53 0.08
CA ASP A 200 -12.94 -6.50 -0.23
C ASP A 200 -13.48 -5.08 -0.40
N TYR A 201 -12.91 -4.13 0.33
CA TYR A 201 -13.20 -2.72 0.21
C TYR A 201 -11.92 -1.92 -0.03
N ILE A 202 -11.83 -1.24 -1.17
CA ILE A 202 -10.70 -0.37 -1.49
C ILE A 202 -11.07 1.07 -1.12
N PRO A 203 -10.42 1.65 -0.09
CA PRO A 203 -10.70 3.00 0.36
C PRO A 203 -10.28 4.05 -0.67
N LYS A 204 -10.88 5.25 -0.60
CA LYS A 204 -10.43 6.40 -1.40
C LYS A 204 -9.00 6.75 -1.04
N ALA A 205 -8.17 6.93 -2.06
CA ALA A 205 -6.75 7.18 -1.94
C ALA A 205 -6.42 8.64 -1.58
N ARG A 206 -5.16 8.83 -1.20
CA ARG A 206 -4.50 10.14 -1.15
C ARG A 206 -3.34 10.14 -2.13
N ILE A 207 -3.29 11.14 -3.00
CA ILE A 207 -2.13 11.38 -3.86
C ILE A 207 -0.94 11.86 -3.01
N ASN A 208 0.27 11.77 -3.53
CA ASN A 208 1.47 12.24 -2.85
C ASN A 208 2.22 13.31 -3.66
N TYR A 209 3.20 13.96 -3.02
CA TYR A 209 3.94 15.07 -3.62
C TYR A 209 4.74 14.67 -4.88
N GLN A 210 5.19 13.41 -4.98
CA GLN A 210 5.99 12.98 -6.12
C GLN A 210 5.19 13.09 -7.42
N MET A 211 3.93 12.71 -7.39
CA MET A 211 3.01 12.81 -8.53
C MET A 211 2.63 14.27 -8.82
N LEU A 212 2.43 15.09 -7.78
CA LEU A 212 2.01 16.49 -7.94
C LEU A 212 3.14 17.41 -8.43
N GLN A 213 4.40 17.13 -8.07
CA GLN A 213 5.53 17.99 -8.43
C GLN A 213 5.90 17.93 -9.93
N SER A 214 5.43 16.91 -10.67
CA SER A 214 5.57 16.82 -12.12
C SER A 214 4.58 17.74 -12.87
N LEU A 215 3.50 18.17 -12.20
CA LEU A 215 2.48 19.07 -12.74
C LEU A 215 2.87 20.53 -12.46
N SER A 216 3.90 21.00 -13.15
CA SER A 216 4.59 22.26 -12.82
C SER A 216 3.82 23.53 -13.20
N ASP A 217 2.86 23.45 -14.14
CA ASP A 217 2.13 24.61 -14.69
C ASP A 217 0.69 24.77 -14.13
N MET A 218 0.37 24.10 -13.01
CA MET A 218 -0.96 24.24 -12.39
C MET A 218 -1.29 25.69 -12.05
N THR A 219 -2.46 26.12 -12.42
CA THR A 219 -3.02 27.44 -12.03
C THR A 219 -3.51 27.41 -10.58
N ASP A 220 -3.68 28.60 -9.97
CA ASP A 220 -4.21 28.70 -8.60
C ASP A 220 -5.62 28.13 -8.47
N ASN A 221 -6.48 28.35 -9.47
CA ASN A 221 -7.84 27.81 -9.49
C ASN A 221 -7.85 26.27 -9.58
N GLU A 222 -6.90 25.67 -10.31
CA GLU A 222 -6.74 24.20 -10.37
C GLU A 222 -6.25 23.65 -9.04
N ILE A 223 -5.29 24.32 -8.39
CA ILE A 223 -4.83 23.96 -7.04
C ILE A 223 -5.99 24.04 -6.04
N GLU A 224 -6.77 25.10 -6.03
CA GLU A 224 -7.92 25.26 -5.14
C GLU A 224 -8.96 24.15 -5.31
N ARG A 225 -9.28 23.80 -6.55
CA ARG A 225 -10.19 22.66 -6.83
C ARG A 225 -9.60 21.32 -6.35
N LEU A 226 -8.31 21.10 -6.57
CA LEU A 226 -7.65 19.86 -6.17
C LEU A 226 -7.59 19.69 -4.65
N ILE A 227 -7.30 20.76 -3.90
CA ILE A 227 -7.20 20.70 -2.44
C ILE A 227 -8.56 20.75 -1.72
N ALA A 228 -9.65 21.17 -2.39
CA ALA A 228 -10.95 21.47 -1.78
C ALA A 228 -11.42 20.36 -0.83
N LYS A 229 -11.45 19.10 -1.28
CA LYS A 229 -11.88 17.96 -0.47
C LYS A 229 -11.00 17.75 0.78
N THR A 230 -9.71 18.05 0.68
CA THR A 230 -8.77 17.95 1.81
C THR A 230 -8.95 19.12 2.77
N ALA A 231 -9.17 20.31 2.24
CA ALA A 231 -9.45 21.51 3.04
C ALA A 231 -10.75 21.35 3.83
N ASP A 232 -11.82 20.89 3.17
CA ASP A 232 -13.12 20.61 3.81
C ASP A 232 -12.99 19.54 4.90
N GLU A 233 -12.24 18.47 4.65
CA GLU A 233 -11.96 17.44 5.66
C GLU A 233 -11.23 18.04 6.88
N ILE A 234 -10.21 18.85 6.66
CA ILE A 234 -9.45 19.52 7.75
C ILE A 234 -10.35 20.48 8.53
N ASP A 235 -11.17 21.26 7.86
CA ASP A 235 -12.07 22.22 8.50
C ASP A 235 -13.22 21.55 9.26
N SER A 236 -13.66 20.38 8.79
CA SER A 236 -14.69 19.57 9.45
C SER A 236 -14.21 18.92 10.75
N VAL A 237 -12.89 18.76 10.95
CA VAL A 237 -12.35 18.15 12.19
C VAL A 237 -12.78 18.94 13.43
N GLY A 238 -13.48 18.25 14.32
CA GLY A 238 -14.04 18.81 15.55
C GLY A 238 -15.41 19.47 15.37
N ARG A 239 -15.79 19.92 14.16
CA ARG A 239 -17.11 20.50 13.86
C ARG A 239 -18.13 19.43 13.47
N ASP A 240 -17.76 18.58 12.49
CA ASP A 240 -18.59 17.50 12.02
C ASP A 240 -18.32 16.23 12.82
N TYR A 241 -19.38 15.66 13.39
CA TYR A 241 -19.28 14.48 14.24
C TYR A 241 -18.77 13.27 13.47
N GLN A 242 -19.36 12.99 12.30
CA GLN A 242 -18.99 11.80 11.51
C GLN A 242 -17.55 11.87 11.02
N THR A 243 -17.12 13.00 10.45
CA THR A 243 -15.73 13.19 10.02
C THR A 243 -14.78 13.01 11.20
N THR A 244 -15.14 13.53 12.38
CA THR A 244 -14.31 13.42 13.58
C THR A 244 -14.20 11.97 14.06
N MET A 245 -15.31 11.22 14.13
CA MET A 245 -15.33 9.80 14.51
C MET A 245 -14.53 8.95 13.51
N ARG A 246 -14.72 9.17 12.22
CA ARG A 246 -13.98 8.48 11.15
C ARG A 246 -12.47 8.69 11.27
N LEU A 247 -12.02 9.92 11.50
CA LEU A 247 -10.60 10.25 11.63
C LEU A 247 -9.98 9.70 12.91
N LEU A 248 -10.76 9.51 13.96
CA LEU A 248 -10.31 8.84 15.19
C LEU A 248 -10.40 7.31 15.09
N GLY A 249 -10.91 6.76 13.99
CA GLY A 249 -11.09 5.31 13.81
C GLY A 249 -12.26 4.71 14.61
N ALA A 250 -13.13 5.56 15.16
CA ALA A 250 -14.31 5.17 15.93
C ALA A 250 -15.51 4.99 14.99
N THR A 251 -15.46 4.01 14.08
CA THR A 251 -16.48 3.71 13.09
C THR A 251 -16.81 2.22 13.05
N GLU A 252 -17.99 1.86 12.51
CA GLU A 252 -18.41 0.47 12.32
C GLU A 252 -17.47 -0.32 11.40
N TYR A 253 -16.84 0.34 10.44
CA TYR A 253 -15.93 -0.28 9.47
C TYR A 253 -14.56 -0.66 10.06
N ASN A 254 -14.19 -0.11 11.22
CA ASN A 254 -12.95 -0.48 11.90
C ASN A 254 -13.18 -1.76 12.72
N GLN A 255 -12.72 -2.90 12.23
CA GLN A 255 -12.86 -4.20 12.90
C GLN A 255 -11.86 -4.38 14.06
N THR A 256 -10.80 -3.56 14.09
CA THR A 256 -9.72 -3.65 15.10
C THR A 256 -9.67 -2.40 15.99
N LYS A 257 -10.85 -1.98 16.51
CA LYS A 257 -10.93 -0.82 17.39
C LYS A 257 -10.13 -1.02 18.68
N SER A 258 -9.40 0.01 19.08
CA SER A 258 -8.90 0.10 20.45
C SER A 258 -10.07 0.35 21.43
N ALA A 259 -9.86 0.07 22.70
CA ALA A 259 -10.87 0.32 23.74
C ALA A 259 -11.38 1.78 23.75
N MET A 260 -10.48 2.76 23.52
CA MET A 260 -10.88 4.18 23.42
C MET A 260 -11.79 4.44 22.20
N GLN A 261 -11.48 3.83 21.05
CA GLN A 261 -12.29 3.99 19.84
C GLN A 261 -13.68 3.37 20.02
N GLU A 262 -13.74 2.21 20.66
CA GLU A 262 -15.01 1.56 21.01
C GLU A 262 -15.80 2.40 22.01
N ALA A 263 -15.15 2.89 23.07
CA ALA A 263 -15.77 3.77 24.07
C ALA A 263 -16.33 5.06 23.45
N LEU A 264 -15.64 5.68 22.50
CA LEU A 264 -16.14 6.85 21.77
C LEU A 264 -17.38 6.50 20.91
N THR A 265 -17.45 5.30 20.39
CA THR A 265 -18.63 4.85 19.64
C THR A 265 -19.87 4.70 20.55
N ILE A 266 -19.67 4.16 21.77
CA ILE A 266 -20.74 3.94 22.75
C ILE A 266 -21.14 5.25 23.44
N TYR A 267 -20.16 6.09 23.83
CA TYR A 267 -20.34 7.30 24.63
C TYR A 267 -19.61 8.49 24.01
N PRO A 268 -20.21 9.16 22.99
CA PRO A 268 -19.59 10.31 22.30
C PRO A 268 -19.26 11.50 23.19
N GLU A 269 -19.88 11.62 24.33
CA GLU A 269 -19.59 12.67 25.32
C GLU A 269 -18.14 12.61 25.81
N LEU A 270 -17.44 11.49 25.64
CA LEU A 270 -15.98 11.37 25.82
C LEU A 270 -15.16 12.36 24.96
N PHE A 271 -15.71 12.90 23.88
CA PHE A 271 -15.09 14.02 23.16
C PHE A 271 -14.85 15.27 24.02
N LYS A 272 -15.58 15.42 25.12
CA LYS A 272 -15.39 16.54 26.04
C LYS A 272 -14.21 16.32 26.99
N ASP A 273 -13.68 15.09 27.07
CA ASP A 273 -12.47 14.81 27.83
C ASP A 273 -11.25 15.55 27.23
N VAL A 274 -10.43 16.10 28.10
CA VAL A 274 -9.20 16.82 27.72
C VAL A 274 -8.26 15.92 26.93
N TYR A 275 -8.15 14.64 27.29
CA TYR A 275 -7.31 13.66 26.58
C TYR A 275 -7.78 13.46 25.15
N ASN A 276 -9.08 13.25 24.92
CA ASN A 276 -9.62 13.05 23.57
C ASN A 276 -9.55 14.33 22.72
N ARG A 277 -9.69 15.48 23.33
CA ARG A 277 -9.45 16.77 22.65
C ARG A 277 -8.00 16.93 22.21
N GLU A 278 -7.05 16.53 23.05
CA GLU A 278 -5.63 16.58 22.66
C GLU A 278 -5.31 15.58 21.55
N LEU A 279 -5.85 14.35 21.59
CA LEU A 279 -5.75 13.39 20.49
C LEU A 279 -6.30 13.98 19.19
N LEU A 280 -7.47 14.60 19.23
CA LEU A 280 -8.06 15.22 18.04
C LEU A 280 -7.21 16.36 17.49
N LYS A 281 -6.63 17.18 18.39
CA LYS A 281 -5.71 18.26 18.00
C LYS A 281 -4.45 17.72 17.33
N GLN A 282 -3.86 16.65 17.87
CA GLN A 282 -2.71 15.98 17.24
C GLN A 282 -3.07 15.37 15.90
N THR A 283 -4.23 14.73 15.78
CA THR A 283 -4.75 14.19 14.52
C THR A 283 -4.91 15.29 13.47
N LYS A 284 -5.55 16.41 13.82
CA LYS A 284 -5.69 17.56 12.90
C LYS A 284 -4.33 18.14 12.50
N LYS A 285 -3.42 18.30 13.45
CA LYS A 285 -2.05 18.77 13.19
C LYS A 285 -1.32 17.84 12.20
N SER A 286 -1.48 16.54 12.40
CA SER A 286 -0.93 15.52 11.47
C SER A 286 -1.54 15.62 10.08
N LEU A 287 -2.86 15.74 9.96
CA LEU A 287 -3.56 15.91 8.68
C LEU A 287 -3.10 17.18 7.94
N VAL A 288 -3.00 18.31 8.62
CA VAL A 288 -2.50 19.56 8.05
C VAL A 288 -1.07 19.40 7.56
N LYS A 289 -0.20 18.78 8.39
CA LYS A 289 1.18 18.49 8.01
C LYS A 289 1.26 17.61 6.77
N GLN A 290 0.49 16.52 6.72
CA GLN A 290 0.43 15.63 5.57
C GLN A 290 -0.08 16.35 4.32
N ALA A 291 -1.14 17.16 4.44
CA ALA A 291 -1.69 17.93 3.32
C ALA A 291 -0.69 18.96 2.78
N LYS A 292 0.02 19.69 3.65
CA LYS A 292 1.11 20.60 3.27
C LYS A 292 2.27 19.86 2.61
N GLY A 293 2.51 18.62 2.98
CA GLY A 293 3.45 17.71 2.34
C GLY A 293 2.96 17.09 1.04
N GLY A 294 1.79 17.49 0.51
CA GLY A 294 1.22 17.04 -0.76
C GLY A 294 0.40 15.75 -0.65
N ARG A 295 0.01 15.33 0.55
CA ARG A 295 -0.84 14.15 0.72
C ARG A 295 -2.32 14.55 0.71
N LEU A 296 -2.87 14.70 -0.50
CA LEU A 296 -4.22 15.23 -0.72
C LEU A 296 -5.23 14.12 -0.97
N ARG A 297 -6.44 14.29 -0.46
CA ARG A 297 -7.57 13.40 -0.71
C ARG A 297 -8.09 13.59 -2.13
N ILE A 298 -8.16 12.49 -2.88
CA ILE A 298 -8.63 12.49 -4.28
C ILE A 298 -9.72 11.44 -4.49
N ASN A 299 -10.38 11.50 -5.62
CA ASN A 299 -11.24 10.43 -6.09
C ASN A 299 -10.39 9.42 -6.86
N GLY A 300 -9.67 8.57 -6.13
CA GLY A 300 -8.75 7.58 -6.66
C GLY A 300 -8.69 6.35 -5.77
N LYS A 301 -8.10 5.28 -6.28
CA LYS A 301 -7.91 4.00 -5.61
C LYS A 301 -6.55 3.41 -5.95
N TYR A 302 -5.92 2.72 -4.99
CA TYR A 302 -4.73 1.93 -5.22
C TYR A 302 -5.15 0.52 -5.64
N LEU A 303 -4.81 0.13 -6.86
CA LEU A 303 -5.22 -1.13 -7.48
C LEU A 303 -3.98 -1.92 -7.92
N PHE A 304 -4.01 -3.24 -7.76
CA PHE A 304 -3.05 -4.08 -8.46
C PHE A 304 -3.18 -3.89 -9.96
N ILE A 305 -2.06 -3.88 -10.66
CA ILE A 305 -2.06 -3.90 -12.12
C ILE A 305 -2.06 -5.35 -12.62
N SER A 306 -2.73 -5.60 -13.72
CA SER A 306 -2.77 -6.88 -14.40
C SER A 306 -2.65 -6.64 -15.90
N PRO A 307 -1.96 -7.51 -16.65
CA PRO A 307 -2.02 -7.48 -18.10
C PRO A 307 -3.43 -7.89 -18.57
N ASP A 308 -3.67 -7.79 -19.86
CA ASP A 308 -4.87 -8.33 -20.50
C ASP A 308 -4.83 -9.87 -20.53
N PRO A 309 -5.63 -10.58 -19.69
CA PRO A 309 -5.60 -12.03 -19.62
C PRO A 309 -6.22 -12.69 -20.86
N VAL A 310 -7.06 -11.96 -21.62
CA VAL A 310 -7.63 -12.46 -22.88
C VAL A 310 -6.54 -12.52 -23.95
N ALA A 311 -5.74 -11.46 -24.08
CA ALA A 311 -4.58 -11.46 -24.97
C ALA A 311 -3.60 -12.60 -24.64
N PHE A 312 -3.34 -12.81 -23.34
CA PHE A 312 -2.49 -13.91 -22.90
C PHE A 312 -3.08 -15.29 -23.27
N CYS A 313 -4.40 -15.48 -23.14
CA CYS A 313 -5.05 -16.71 -23.55
C CYS A 313 -5.05 -16.91 -25.08
N GLU A 314 -5.22 -15.88 -25.88
CA GLU A 314 -5.11 -15.92 -27.34
C GLU A 314 -3.70 -16.35 -27.76
N TRP A 315 -2.67 -15.75 -27.15
CA TRP A 315 -1.29 -16.14 -27.37
C TRP A 315 -1.00 -17.58 -26.93
N LEU A 316 -1.38 -17.96 -25.72
CA LEU A 316 -1.04 -19.25 -25.11
C LEU A 316 -1.78 -20.43 -25.75
N PHE A 317 -3.09 -20.29 -25.99
CA PHE A 317 -3.96 -21.41 -26.41
C PHE A 317 -4.27 -21.43 -27.88
N LYS A 318 -4.27 -20.28 -28.57
CA LYS A 318 -4.50 -20.19 -30.00
C LYS A 318 -3.20 -20.04 -30.81
N GLY A 319 -2.06 -19.77 -30.14
CA GLY A 319 -0.78 -19.54 -30.78
C GLY A 319 -0.70 -18.22 -31.55
N GLU A 320 -1.56 -17.25 -31.23
CA GLU A 320 -1.58 -15.93 -31.87
C GLU A 320 -0.36 -15.12 -31.44
N GLN A 321 0.54 -14.83 -32.39
CA GLN A 321 1.75 -14.02 -32.06
C GLN A 321 1.42 -12.56 -31.76
N PHE A 322 0.33 -12.06 -32.32
CA PHE A 322 -0.16 -10.67 -32.12
C PHE A 322 -1.64 -10.73 -31.69
N PRO A 323 -1.91 -11.14 -30.46
CA PRO A 323 -3.28 -11.28 -29.98
C PRO A 323 -4.00 -9.92 -29.96
N THR A 324 -5.31 -9.95 -30.18
CA THR A 324 -6.15 -8.74 -30.18
C THR A 324 -6.44 -8.29 -28.75
N GLY A 325 -6.62 -9.24 -27.83
CA GLY A 325 -7.02 -8.96 -26.46
C GLY A 325 -8.45 -8.41 -26.35
N ILE A 326 -8.77 -7.87 -25.19
CA ILE A 326 -10.10 -7.28 -24.90
C ILE A 326 -10.05 -5.74 -24.76
N LEU A 327 -8.85 -5.16 -24.65
CA LEU A 327 -8.62 -3.72 -24.50
C LEU A 327 -7.79 -3.17 -25.66
N GLU A 328 -8.22 -2.00 -26.17
CA GLU A 328 -7.49 -1.28 -27.21
C GLU A 328 -6.41 -0.37 -26.63
N ASN A 329 -5.50 0.14 -27.48
CA ASN A 329 -4.52 1.13 -27.08
C ASN A 329 -5.22 2.40 -26.52
N GLY A 330 -4.79 2.87 -25.35
CA GLY A 330 -5.42 4.01 -24.67
C GLY A 330 -6.59 3.63 -23.75
N GLU A 331 -6.93 2.35 -23.67
CA GLU A 331 -7.97 1.84 -22.79
C GLU A 331 -7.36 1.10 -21.58
N VAL A 332 -8.08 1.15 -20.46
CA VAL A 332 -7.86 0.32 -19.27
C VAL A 332 -9.21 -0.18 -18.78
N TYR A 333 -9.20 -1.28 -18.04
CA TYR A 333 -10.42 -1.75 -17.38
C TYR A 333 -10.24 -1.78 -15.87
N THR A 334 -11.23 -1.28 -15.15
CA THR A 334 -11.45 -1.60 -13.74
C THR A 334 -12.92 -1.44 -13.39
N ASN A 335 -13.45 -2.37 -12.57
CA ASN A 335 -14.83 -2.28 -12.07
C ASN A 335 -15.03 -1.19 -11.01
N GLN A 336 -13.95 -0.49 -10.61
CA GLN A 336 -13.97 0.54 -9.56
C GLN A 336 -14.45 1.91 -10.06
N PHE A 337 -14.53 2.11 -11.37
CA PHE A 337 -15.00 3.32 -12.03
C PHE A 337 -16.00 2.97 -13.13
N LYS A 338 -16.65 3.98 -13.73
CA LYS A 338 -17.66 3.78 -14.76
C LYS A 338 -17.03 3.70 -16.14
N ASP A 339 -17.80 3.16 -17.07
CA ASP A 339 -17.45 3.23 -18.49
C ASP A 339 -17.25 4.68 -18.96
N GLY A 340 -16.25 4.88 -19.83
CA GLY A 340 -15.89 6.18 -20.38
C GLY A 340 -15.23 7.16 -19.40
N ASP A 341 -14.99 6.77 -18.12
CA ASP A 341 -14.26 7.63 -17.19
C ASP A 341 -12.81 7.82 -17.63
N GLU A 342 -12.36 9.06 -17.68
CA GLU A 342 -10.94 9.39 -17.84
C GLU A 342 -10.20 9.15 -16.53
N LEU A 343 -9.22 8.25 -16.55
CA LEU A 343 -8.45 7.82 -15.40
C LEU A 343 -6.97 8.17 -15.59
N ASP A 344 -6.39 8.90 -14.63
CA ASP A 344 -4.94 9.09 -14.55
C ASP A 344 -4.33 7.95 -13.75
N CYS A 345 -3.54 7.12 -14.40
CA CYS A 345 -2.82 6.02 -13.80
C CYS A 345 -1.42 6.48 -13.38
N LEU A 346 -1.03 6.16 -12.15
CA LEU A 346 0.15 6.71 -11.50
C LEU A 346 0.87 5.64 -10.70
N ARG A 347 2.21 5.70 -10.65
CA ARG A 347 3.05 4.82 -9.84
C ARG A 347 3.79 5.59 -8.75
N SER A 348 4.15 4.92 -7.68
CA SER A 348 5.10 5.40 -6.69
C SER A 348 6.27 4.39 -6.55
N PRO A 349 7.52 4.80 -6.68
CA PRO A 349 8.02 6.17 -6.84
C PRO A 349 7.74 6.78 -8.22
N HIS A 350 7.40 8.07 -8.25
CA HIS A 350 7.15 8.84 -9.46
C HIS A 350 8.34 9.79 -9.69
N LEU A 351 9.24 9.42 -10.59
CA LEU A 351 10.54 10.09 -10.75
C LEU A 351 10.59 10.98 -11.99
N TYR A 352 10.17 10.47 -13.15
CA TYR A 352 10.10 11.21 -14.40
C TYR A 352 8.75 11.92 -14.57
N GLN A 353 8.29 12.12 -15.78
CA GLN A 353 6.97 12.63 -16.14
C GLN A 353 6.04 11.44 -16.45
N GLU A 354 5.42 10.89 -15.44
CA GLU A 354 4.82 9.55 -15.50
C GLU A 354 3.31 9.62 -15.16
N HIS A 355 2.56 10.46 -15.87
CA HIS A 355 1.10 10.47 -15.84
C HIS A 355 0.57 9.77 -17.10
N ALA A 356 -0.27 8.78 -16.94
CA ALA A 356 -0.88 8.05 -18.03
C ALA A 356 -2.41 8.13 -17.96
N VAL A 357 -2.98 9.10 -18.67
CA VAL A 357 -4.44 9.25 -18.74
C VAL A 357 -5.00 8.29 -19.77
N ARG A 358 -5.93 7.42 -19.32
CA ARG A 358 -6.58 6.38 -20.13
C ARG A 358 -8.09 6.41 -19.93
N ILE A 359 -8.82 5.78 -20.85
CA ILE A 359 -10.28 5.64 -20.77
C ILE A 359 -10.62 4.30 -20.13
N ASN A 360 -11.49 4.30 -19.14
CA ASN A 360 -12.01 3.07 -18.57
C ASN A 360 -13.03 2.44 -19.52
N LYS A 361 -12.72 1.27 -20.05
CA LYS A 361 -13.59 0.50 -20.95
C LYS A 361 -14.38 -0.52 -20.17
N ARG A 362 -15.66 -0.22 -19.97
CA ARG A 362 -16.53 -1.11 -19.18
C ARG A 362 -17.82 -1.41 -19.93
N ASN A 363 -18.00 -2.65 -20.35
CA ASN A 363 -19.19 -3.16 -21.02
C ASN A 363 -19.47 -4.60 -20.55
N GLU A 364 -20.51 -5.23 -21.06
CA GLU A 364 -20.91 -6.60 -20.69
C GLU A 364 -19.77 -7.61 -20.90
N LEU A 365 -18.99 -7.48 -21.98
CA LEU A 365 -17.91 -8.39 -22.29
C LEU A 365 -16.71 -8.22 -21.35
N THR A 366 -16.27 -6.97 -21.11
CA THR A 366 -15.18 -6.68 -20.17
C THR A 366 -15.59 -7.00 -18.73
N ASP A 367 -16.83 -6.70 -18.31
CA ASP A 367 -17.34 -7.06 -16.99
C ASP A 367 -17.43 -8.60 -16.80
N LYS A 368 -17.77 -9.34 -17.87
CA LYS A 368 -17.79 -10.81 -17.84
C LYS A 368 -16.42 -11.39 -17.53
N TRP A 369 -15.41 -10.96 -18.27
CA TRP A 369 -14.08 -11.57 -18.20
C TRP A 369 -13.17 -10.96 -17.14
N LEU A 370 -13.23 -9.65 -16.95
CA LEU A 370 -12.32 -8.93 -16.05
C LEU A 370 -12.97 -8.52 -14.72
N GLY A 371 -14.30 -8.58 -14.62
CA GLY A 371 -15.08 -8.11 -13.46
C GLY A 371 -14.92 -8.94 -12.19
N GLY A 372 -14.27 -10.10 -12.25
CA GLY A 372 -14.04 -10.98 -11.10
C GLY A 372 -12.99 -10.47 -10.10
N THR A 373 -12.25 -9.42 -10.42
CA THR A 373 -11.23 -8.81 -9.57
C THR A 373 -11.43 -7.30 -9.44
N LYS A 374 -10.66 -6.66 -8.57
CA LYS A 374 -10.59 -5.19 -8.42
C LYS A 374 -9.30 -4.61 -8.97
N CYS A 375 -8.60 -5.33 -9.84
CA CYS A 375 -7.41 -4.85 -10.53
C CYS A 375 -7.73 -3.72 -11.50
N VAL A 376 -6.69 -3.03 -11.92
CA VAL A 376 -6.70 -2.30 -13.20
C VAL A 376 -5.95 -3.13 -14.23
N TYR A 377 -6.61 -3.40 -15.36
CA TYR A 377 -6.07 -4.16 -16.49
C TYR A 377 -5.57 -3.20 -17.54
N PHE A 378 -4.38 -3.49 -18.08
CA PHE A 378 -3.74 -2.72 -19.13
C PHE A 378 -3.84 -3.46 -20.46
N SER A 379 -4.00 -2.68 -21.54
CA SER A 379 -3.98 -3.21 -22.88
C SER A 379 -2.58 -3.65 -23.28
N CYS A 380 -2.43 -4.80 -23.94
CA CYS A 380 -1.16 -5.27 -24.50
C CYS A 380 -0.68 -4.43 -25.71
N HIS A 381 -1.52 -3.51 -26.22
CA HIS A 381 -1.18 -2.59 -27.30
C HIS A 381 -0.69 -1.23 -26.80
N ASP A 382 -0.63 -1.02 -25.46
CA ASP A 382 -0.35 0.28 -24.84
C ASP A 382 1.02 0.30 -24.18
N MET A 383 1.71 1.42 -24.29
CA MET A 383 2.99 1.68 -23.62
C MET A 383 2.85 2.04 -22.13
N ILE A 384 1.66 1.90 -21.53
CA ILE A 384 1.39 2.38 -20.17
C ILE A 384 2.35 1.81 -19.12
N SER A 385 2.69 0.53 -19.21
CA SER A 385 3.66 -0.10 -18.27
C SER A 385 5.05 0.53 -18.37
N ARG A 386 5.50 0.88 -19.60
CA ARG A 386 6.77 1.58 -19.84
C ARG A 386 6.73 3.04 -19.43
N ILE A 387 5.61 3.76 -19.68
CA ILE A 387 5.42 5.14 -19.22
C ILE A 387 5.52 5.20 -17.69
N LEU A 388 4.85 4.30 -17.01
CA LEU A 388 4.81 4.25 -15.54
C LEU A 388 5.99 3.49 -14.93
N GLN A 389 6.83 2.84 -15.75
CA GLN A 389 7.94 1.96 -15.33
C GLN A 389 7.46 0.90 -14.31
N GLN A 390 6.33 0.26 -14.62
CA GLN A 390 5.66 -0.75 -13.78
C GLN A 390 5.86 -2.15 -14.34
N ASP A 391 6.05 -3.12 -13.43
CA ASP A 391 6.05 -4.55 -13.71
C ASP A 391 4.75 -5.17 -13.16
N PHE A 392 4.34 -6.32 -13.74
CA PHE A 392 3.10 -7.00 -13.33
C PHE A 392 3.30 -7.95 -12.12
N ASP A 393 4.45 -7.91 -11.48
CA ASP A 393 4.85 -8.82 -10.37
C ASP A 393 4.21 -8.48 -9.01
N GLY A 394 3.25 -7.57 -8.98
CA GLY A 394 2.55 -7.09 -7.78
C GLY A 394 2.65 -5.58 -7.56
N ASP A 395 3.08 -4.83 -8.56
CA ASP A 395 3.03 -3.38 -8.55
C ASP A 395 1.58 -2.89 -8.40
N ILE A 396 1.45 -1.72 -7.79
CA ILE A 396 0.15 -1.09 -7.52
C ILE A 396 0.12 0.27 -8.17
N SER A 397 -0.90 0.50 -9.00
CA SER A 397 -1.19 1.80 -9.59
C SER A 397 -2.18 2.60 -8.74
N LEU A 398 -1.93 3.88 -8.58
CA LEU A 398 -2.93 4.83 -8.12
C LEU A 398 -3.75 5.27 -9.33
N VAL A 399 -4.98 4.82 -9.41
CA VAL A 399 -5.93 5.14 -10.49
C VAL A 399 -6.86 6.25 -10.02
N VAL A 400 -6.87 7.39 -10.70
CA VAL A 400 -7.54 8.63 -10.26
C VAL A 400 -8.55 9.11 -11.27
N LYS A 401 -9.80 9.25 -10.83
CA LYS A 401 -10.87 9.97 -11.55
C LYS A 401 -11.03 11.37 -10.96
N ASP A 402 -10.22 12.31 -11.40
CA ASP A 402 -10.33 13.72 -11.01
C ASP A 402 -10.10 14.61 -12.24
N ARG A 403 -11.15 15.32 -12.68
CA ARG A 403 -11.09 16.11 -13.91
C ARG A 403 -10.00 17.19 -13.89
N THR A 404 -9.74 17.80 -12.74
CA THR A 404 -8.66 18.78 -12.61
C THR A 404 -7.31 18.12 -12.85
N LEU A 405 -7.07 16.98 -12.19
CA LEU A 405 -5.81 16.28 -12.32
C LEU A 405 -5.61 15.73 -13.74
N THR A 406 -6.62 15.05 -14.33
CA THR A 406 -6.50 14.50 -15.69
C THR A 406 -6.26 15.60 -16.74
N THR A 407 -6.93 16.76 -16.62
CA THR A 407 -6.73 17.90 -17.54
C THR A 407 -5.29 18.44 -17.42
N VAL A 408 -4.80 18.64 -16.20
CA VAL A 408 -3.45 19.15 -15.97
C VAL A 408 -2.40 18.13 -16.39
N ALA A 409 -2.63 16.83 -16.11
CA ALA A 409 -1.75 15.74 -16.55
C ALA A 409 -1.60 15.72 -18.08
N LYS A 410 -2.69 15.70 -18.83
CA LYS A 410 -2.67 15.76 -20.30
C LYS A 410 -1.85 16.94 -20.83
N ARG A 411 -2.00 18.12 -20.22
CA ARG A 411 -1.27 19.33 -20.62
C ARG A 411 0.23 19.22 -20.32
N ASN A 412 0.61 18.73 -19.14
CA ASN A 412 2.02 18.60 -18.75
C ASN A 412 2.74 17.45 -19.45
N MET A 413 2.00 16.41 -19.87
CA MET A 413 2.57 15.26 -20.60
C MET A 413 2.67 15.48 -22.10
N GLN A 414 2.18 16.60 -22.62
CA GLN A 414 2.25 16.90 -24.05
C GLN A 414 3.71 16.96 -24.54
N GLY A 415 4.06 16.09 -25.49
CA GLY A 415 5.43 15.96 -26.01
C GLY A 415 6.42 15.18 -25.12
N ILE A 416 5.97 14.67 -23.99
CA ILE A 416 6.74 13.77 -23.12
C ILE A 416 6.49 12.33 -23.58
N VAL A 417 7.59 11.59 -23.78
CA VAL A 417 7.57 10.17 -24.15
C VAL A 417 8.27 9.33 -23.10
N PRO A 418 8.05 8.00 -23.05
CA PRO A 418 8.73 7.12 -22.13
C PRO A 418 10.26 7.18 -22.26
N LEU A 419 10.96 7.00 -21.14
CA LEU A 419 12.41 6.81 -21.15
C LEU A 419 12.74 5.36 -21.50
N SER A 420 13.77 5.18 -22.33
CA SER A 420 14.35 3.89 -22.66
C SER A 420 15.86 3.93 -22.45
N TYR A 421 16.42 2.91 -21.85
CA TYR A 421 17.89 2.75 -21.65
C TYR A 421 18.21 1.29 -21.35
N ASP A 422 19.45 0.92 -21.68
CA ASP A 422 19.94 -0.42 -21.39
C ASP A 422 20.54 -0.50 -19.99
N LEU A 423 20.32 -1.64 -19.32
CA LEU A 423 20.95 -1.98 -18.06
C LEU A 423 21.89 -3.16 -18.23
N LYS A 424 23.09 -3.09 -17.65
CA LYS A 424 24.01 -4.22 -17.70
C LYS A 424 23.45 -5.41 -16.92
N LYS A 425 23.48 -6.58 -17.55
CA LYS A 425 23.10 -7.83 -16.89
C LYS A 425 24.14 -8.22 -15.83
N ALA A 426 23.67 -8.68 -14.68
CA ALA A 426 24.52 -9.22 -13.64
C ALA A 426 25.30 -10.46 -14.18
N ARG A 427 26.61 -10.49 -13.95
CA ARG A 427 27.45 -11.65 -14.29
C ARG A 427 27.20 -12.76 -13.27
N GLY A 428 27.01 -13.98 -13.76
CA GLY A 428 27.00 -15.18 -12.94
C GLY A 428 28.41 -15.76 -12.76
N GLY A 429 28.55 -16.73 -11.86
CA GLY A 429 29.78 -17.48 -11.64
C GLY A 429 29.61 -18.47 -10.49
N ILE A 430 30.67 -19.21 -10.22
CA ILE A 430 30.68 -20.18 -9.11
C ILE A 430 30.48 -19.44 -7.79
N ILE A 431 29.59 -19.94 -6.96
CA ILE A 431 29.24 -19.35 -5.67
C ILE A 431 30.09 -20.00 -4.60
N ASP A 432 30.78 -19.17 -3.82
CA ASP A 432 31.52 -19.53 -2.63
C ASP A 432 31.28 -18.51 -1.52
N ALA A 433 31.82 -18.76 -0.34
CA ALA A 433 31.65 -17.92 0.83
C ALA A 433 32.20 -16.50 0.63
N ASP A 434 33.36 -16.38 -0.03
CA ASP A 434 34.03 -15.08 -0.25
C ASP A 434 33.20 -14.20 -1.19
N ARG A 435 32.69 -14.77 -2.29
CA ARG A 435 31.81 -14.05 -3.22
C ARG A 435 30.48 -13.66 -2.57
N LEU A 436 29.90 -14.53 -1.78
CA LEU A 436 28.67 -14.19 -1.01
C LEU A 436 28.92 -13.03 -0.08
N TYR A 437 30.05 -13.02 0.64
CA TYR A 437 30.43 -11.94 1.55
C TYR A 437 30.69 -10.63 0.79
N GLU A 438 31.47 -10.67 -0.29
CA GLU A 438 31.77 -9.52 -1.12
C GLU A 438 30.49 -8.93 -1.74
N GLY A 439 29.62 -9.79 -2.28
CA GLY A 439 28.35 -9.38 -2.87
C GLY A 439 27.44 -8.69 -1.86
N VAL A 440 27.26 -9.27 -0.66
CA VAL A 440 26.45 -8.66 0.41
C VAL A 440 27.07 -7.35 0.90
N SER A 441 28.39 -7.31 1.12
CA SER A 441 29.10 -6.12 1.60
C SER A 441 28.97 -4.97 0.60
N THR A 442 29.17 -5.26 -0.70
CA THR A 442 29.04 -4.28 -1.79
C THR A 442 27.61 -3.79 -1.94
N ALA A 443 26.62 -4.69 -1.89
CA ALA A 443 25.21 -4.31 -1.93
C ALA A 443 24.79 -3.46 -0.71
N TYR A 444 25.33 -3.77 0.48
CA TYR A 444 25.08 -3.00 1.69
C TYR A 444 25.62 -1.57 1.64
N THR A 445 26.82 -1.38 1.10
CA THR A 445 27.49 -0.09 0.97
C THR A 445 27.09 0.69 -0.28
N GLY A 446 26.43 0.04 -1.25
CA GLY A 446 26.19 0.46 -2.63
C GLY A 446 25.18 1.58 -2.81
N GLY A 447 25.20 2.65 -2.18
CA GLY A 447 24.41 3.84 -2.45
C GLY A 447 22.93 3.74 -2.06
N SER A 448 22.25 4.86 -1.99
CA SER A 448 20.84 4.97 -1.63
C SER A 448 20.09 5.76 -2.71
N ILE A 449 18.88 5.31 -3.07
CA ILE A 449 17.98 6.01 -3.99
C ILE A 449 17.48 7.36 -3.44
N GLY A 450 17.49 7.53 -2.10
CA GLY A 450 17.00 8.73 -1.44
C GLY A 450 17.65 10.05 -1.89
N PRO A 451 18.96 10.15 -1.97
CA PRO A 451 19.65 11.34 -2.49
C PRO A 451 19.26 11.69 -3.93
N ILE A 452 19.10 10.69 -4.82
CA ILE A 452 18.73 10.93 -6.22
C ILE A 452 17.26 11.38 -6.31
N SER A 453 16.36 10.72 -5.63
CA SER A 453 14.95 11.14 -5.56
C SER A 453 14.82 12.57 -4.98
N ASN A 454 15.66 12.94 -4.00
CA ASN A 454 15.72 14.30 -3.48
C ASN A 454 16.27 15.28 -4.52
N ALA A 455 17.29 14.89 -5.30
CA ALA A 455 17.85 15.71 -6.38
C ALA A 455 16.79 15.98 -7.47
N ILE A 456 16.01 14.95 -7.88
CA ILE A 456 14.89 15.13 -8.80
C ILE A 456 13.86 16.13 -8.23
N SER A 457 13.54 16.01 -6.94
CA SER A 457 12.61 16.95 -6.30
C SER A 457 13.16 18.40 -6.26
N LYS A 458 14.46 18.58 -6.11
CA LYS A 458 15.10 19.92 -6.22
C LYS A 458 14.88 20.51 -7.60
N VAL A 459 15.14 19.74 -8.66
CA VAL A 459 14.99 20.20 -10.06
C VAL A 459 13.53 20.57 -10.34
N LYS A 460 12.58 19.68 -10.00
CA LYS A 460 11.14 19.90 -10.24
C LYS A 460 10.57 21.11 -9.48
N ASN A 461 11.17 21.49 -8.36
CA ASN A 461 10.69 22.59 -7.50
C ASN A 461 11.63 23.79 -7.47
N ALA A 462 12.60 23.88 -8.38
CA ALA A 462 13.56 24.99 -8.43
C ALA A 462 12.89 26.33 -8.74
N ASN A 463 11.93 26.33 -9.66
CA ASN A 463 11.21 27.53 -10.11
C ASN A 463 9.71 27.25 -10.16
N GLY A 464 8.89 28.27 -10.12
CA GLY A 464 7.47 28.16 -10.47
C GLY A 464 7.28 28.11 -11.98
N GLY A 465 6.29 27.32 -12.46
CA GLY A 465 5.93 27.24 -13.86
C GLY A 465 6.53 26.05 -14.62
N LYS A 466 6.37 26.05 -15.94
CA LYS A 466 6.78 24.93 -16.81
C LYS A 466 8.30 24.69 -16.74
N MET A 467 8.70 23.44 -16.65
CA MET A 467 10.12 23.04 -16.67
C MET A 467 10.75 23.32 -18.03
N THR A 468 12.03 23.66 -18.03
CA THR A 468 12.82 23.81 -19.24
C THR A 468 13.25 22.44 -19.78
N ASP A 469 13.61 22.37 -21.06
CA ASP A 469 14.11 21.13 -21.68
C ASP A 469 15.40 20.62 -20.98
N GLU A 470 16.29 21.52 -20.53
CA GLU A 470 17.49 21.13 -19.78
C GLU A 470 17.13 20.50 -18.42
N GLN A 471 16.12 21.02 -17.73
CA GLN A 471 15.60 20.41 -16.48
C GLN A 471 15.02 19.03 -16.73
N ILE A 472 14.25 18.85 -17.82
CA ILE A 472 13.68 17.55 -18.19
C ILE A 472 14.79 16.54 -18.48
N LYS A 473 15.86 16.92 -19.22
CA LYS A 473 17.02 16.06 -19.44
C LYS A 473 17.74 15.69 -18.14
N VAL A 474 17.93 16.63 -17.22
CA VAL A 474 18.53 16.34 -15.90
C VAL A 474 17.68 15.34 -15.13
N ILE A 475 16.36 15.47 -15.16
CA ILE A 475 15.44 14.51 -14.49
C ILE A 475 15.55 13.13 -15.17
N ALA A 476 15.62 13.07 -16.50
CA ALA A 476 15.78 11.81 -17.25
C ALA A 476 17.07 11.08 -16.85
N TRP A 477 18.21 11.76 -16.83
CA TRP A 477 19.48 11.18 -16.37
C TRP A 477 19.45 10.71 -14.92
N LEU A 478 18.84 11.50 -14.03
CA LEU A 478 18.68 11.11 -12.63
C LEU A 478 17.73 9.93 -12.47
N THR A 479 16.70 9.81 -13.29
CA THR A 479 15.78 8.66 -13.29
C THR A 479 16.51 7.39 -13.71
N MET A 480 17.28 7.43 -14.81
CA MET A 480 18.14 6.31 -15.22
C MET A 480 19.11 5.91 -14.10
N LYS A 481 19.81 6.86 -13.48
CA LYS A 481 20.72 6.59 -12.35
C LYS A 481 19.99 5.99 -11.15
N ASN A 482 18.77 6.43 -10.86
CA ASN A 482 17.98 5.88 -9.77
C ASN A 482 17.65 4.40 -10.01
N ASN A 483 17.27 4.04 -11.23
CA ASN A 483 16.96 2.65 -11.59
C ASN A 483 18.20 1.77 -11.58
N GLN A 484 19.36 2.28 -12.03
CA GLN A 484 20.63 1.59 -11.86
C GLN A 484 20.97 1.31 -10.38
N ILE A 485 20.64 2.21 -9.45
CA ILE A 485 20.86 2.00 -8.02
C ILE A 485 19.86 1.03 -7.42
N ILE A 486 18.60 1.00 -7.89
CA ILE A 486 17.62 -0.01 -7.48
C ILE A 486 18.15 -1.41 -7.83
N ASP A 487 18.68 -1.58 -9.03
CA ASP A 487 19.23 -2.85 -9.48
C ASP A 487 20.66 -3.13 -9.03
N PHE A 488 21.33 -2.13 -8.45
CA PHE A 488 22.73 -2.27 -7.99
C PHE A 488 22.94 -3.43 -7.03
N ALA A 489 21.97 -3.68 -6.15
CA ALA A 489 22.04 -4.83 -5.25
C ALA A 489 22.14 -6.18 -5.96
N LYS A 490 21.69 -6.27 -7.23
CA LYS A 490 21.75 -7.49 -8.05
C LYS A 490 22.89 -7.44 -9.07
N THR A 491 23.14 -6.25 -9.66
CA THR A 491 24.05 -6.10 -10.79
C THR A 491 25.45 -5.69 -10.38
N LEU A 492 25.61 -5.05 -9.22
CA LEU A 492 26.82 -4.40 -8.73
C LEU A 492 27.41 -3.38 -9.74
N TRP A 493 26.55 -2.82 -10.60
CA TRP A 493 26.93 -1.91 -11.65
C TRP A 493 26.08 -0.64 -11.67
N LYS A 494 26.75 0.48 -11.94
CA LYS A 494 26.14 1.79 -12.23
C LYS A 494 27.04 2.55 -13.20
N SER A 495 26.44 3.38 -14.06
CA SER A 495 27.20 4.26 -14.95
C SER A 495 27.61 5.55 -14.23
N GLU A 496 28.71 6.13 -14.68
CA GLU A 496 29.12 7.48 -14.24
C GLU A 496 28.99 8.45 -15.43
N PRO A 497 28.38 9.64 -15.21
CA PRO A 497 28.20 10.61 -16.28
C PRO A 497 29.51 11.24 -16.71
N PRO A 498 29.70 11.61 -17.99
CA PRO A 498 30.78 12.48 -18.44
C PRO A 498 30.82 13.77 -17.62
N LYS A 499 32.00 14.38 -17.52
CA LYS A 499 32.24 15.58 -16.69
C LYS A 499 31.25 16.71 -16.99
N GLU A 500 31.00 16.98 -18.27
CA GLU A 500 30.07 18.02 -18.72
C GLU A 500 28.64 17.77 -18.21
N ILE A 501 28.17 16.54 -18.33
CA ILE A 501 26.85 16.13 -17.82
C ILE A 501 26.80 16.18 -16.29
N ALA A 502 27.87 15.76 -15.63
CA ALA A 502 27.98 15.84 -14.17
C ALA A 502 27.90 17.29 -13.68
N ASP A 503 28.53 18.23 -14.38
CA ASP A 503 28.49 19.65 -14.05
C ASP A 503 27.07 20.23 -14.26
N ILE A 504 26.39 19.86 -15.35
CA ILE A 504 24.98 20.23 -15.57
C ILE A 504 24.08 19.69 -14.43
N ILE A 505 24.20 18.40 -14.10
CA ILE A 505 23.43 17.81 -12.99
C ILE A 505 23.72 18.56 -11.68
N LYS A 506 24.98 18.85 -11.38
CA LYS A 506 25.41 19.59 -10.19
C LYS A 506 24.83 21.00 -10.16
N LYS A 507 24.77 21.72 -11.29
CA LYS A 507 24.17 23.05 -11.43
C LYS A 507 22.74 23.08 -10.91
N TYR A 508 21.91 22.07 -11.26
CA TYR A 508 20.50 21.99 -10.87
C TYR A 508 20.24 21.33 -9.51
N THR A 509 21.22 20.62 -8.94
CA THR A 509 21.03 19.85 -7.70
C THR A 509 21.79 20.40 -6.49
N LYS A 510 22.58 21.48 -6.66
CA LYS A 510 23.36 22.10 -5.58
C LYS A 510 22.54 22.82 -4.52
N SER A 511 21.30 23.22 -4.85
CA SER A 511 20.40 23.93 -3.95
C SER A 511 20.04 23.08 -2.72
N LYS A 512 19.55 23.72 -1.64
CA LYS A 512 18.92 23.02 -0.52
C LYS A 512 17.67 22.26 -1.00
N LEU A 513 17.02 21.51 -0.11
CA LEU A 513 15.80 20.75 -0.40
C LEU A 513 14.60 21.70 -0.63
N PRO A 514 13.57 21.28 -1.36
CA PRO A 514 12.35 22.08 -1.52
C PRO A 514 11.68 22.41 -0.17
N ASN A 515 11.12 23.62 -0.04
CA ASN A 515 10.52 24.11 1.20
C ASN A 515 9.48 23.16 1.80
N PHE A 516 8.59 22.59 1.00
CA PHE A 516 7.53 21.70 1.49
C PHE A 516 8.07 20.42 2.16
N PHE A 517 9.38 20.10 2.05
CA PHE A 517 10.00 18.98 2.76
C PHE A 517 10.04 19.16 4.28
N ILE A 518 9.84 20.38 4.79
CA ILE A 518 9.53 20.62 6.20
C ILE A 518 8.36 19.71 6.63
N TYR A 519 7.34 19.59 5.76
CA TYR A 519 6.14 18.81 6.04
C TYR A 519 6.21 17.37 5.53
N ALA A 520 6.80 17.16 4.34
CA ALA A 520 6.82 15.85 3.69
C ALA A 520 7.90 14.90 4.25
N LYS A 521 9.00 15.44 4.78
CA LYS A 521 10.18 14.66 5.21
C LYS A 521 10.79 15.14 6.54
N ASP A 522 10.09 15.96 7.32
CA ASP A 522 10.55 16.49 8.62
C ASP A 522 11.93 17.17 8.54
N LYS A 523 12.14 18.00 7.51
CA LYS A 523 13.40 18.72 7.32
C LYS A 523 13.39 20.02 8.11
N ASP A 524 14.59 20.36 8.61
CA ASP A 524 14.80 21.62 9.35
C ASP A 524 14.58 22.83 8.42
N PRO A 525 13.68 23.77 8.81
CA PRO A 525 13.32 24.91 7.96
C PRO A 525 14.48 25.89 7.73
N ASP A 526 15.40 26.03 8.66
CA ASP A 526 16.45 27.07 8.61
C ASP A 526 17.71 26.56 7.90
N THR A 527 18.05 25.28 8.08
CA THR A 527 19.32 24.74 7.63
C THR A 527 19.21 23.86 6.38
N GLN A 528 18.10 23.15 6.17
CA GLN A 528 17.99 22.06 5.18
C GLN A 528 17.17 22.39 3.95
N VAL A 529 16.29 23.38 3.99
CA VAL A 529 15.39 23.71 2.87
C VAL A 529 15.60 25.11 2.32
N GLU A 530 15.19 25.30 1.06
CA GLU A 530 15.11 26.61 0.43
C GLU A 530 13.92 27.42 0.97
N PRO A 531 13.96 28.76 0.87
CA PRO A 531 12.78 29.59 1.09
C PRO A 531 11.62 29.18 0.18
N PRO A 532 10.35 29.46 0.58
CA PRO A 532 9.19 29.20 -0.29
C PRO A 532 9.32 29.91 -1.63
N ASN A 533 8.93 29.23 -2.71
CA ASN A 533 8.86 29.77 -4.08
C ASN A 533 7.50 29.45 -4.71
N ASN A 534 7.33 29.82 -5.98
CA ASN A 534 6.07 29.63 -6.73
C ASN A 534 5.90 28.22 -7.31
N SER A 535 6.67 27.21 -6.87
CA SER A 535 6.46 25.83 -7.32
C SER A 535 5.07 25.32 -6.92
N THR A 536 4.51 24.42 -7.71
CA THR A 536 3.18 23.83 -7.46
C THR A 536 3.05 23.32 -6.01
N MET A 537 4.06 22.65 -5.50
CA MET A 537 4.02 22.08 -4.14
C MET A 537 4.03 23.16 -3.06
N ASN A 538 4.79 24.25 -3.22
CA ASN A 538 4.80 25.35 -2.26
C ASN A 538 3.48 26.13 -2.28
N ARG A 539 2.88 26.31 -3.47
CA ARG A 539 1.56 26.94 -3.61
C ARG A 539 0.45 26.11 -3.00
N ILE A 540 0.48 24.77 -3.18
CA ILE A 540 -0.41 23.83 -2.48
C ILE A 540 -0.24 23.99 -0.96
N SER A 541 1.00 23.93 -0.45
CA SER A 541 1.29 24.05 0.98
C SER A 541 0.78 25.35 1.59
N ALA A 542 0.89 26.48 0.86
CA ALA A 542 0.41 27.78 1.31
C ALA A 542 -1.13 27.88 1.42
N LYS A 543 -1.86 27.17 0.55
CA LYS A 543 -3.34 27.19 0.50
C LYS A 543 -4.01 26.20 1.47
N ILE A 544 -3.27 25.31 2.13
CA ILE A 544 -3.84 24.35 3.11
C ILE A 544 -4.29 25.10 4.38
N PRO A 545 -5.51 24.85 4.91
CA PRO A 545 -6.04 25.52 6.09
C PRO A 545 -5.18 25.33 7.36
N ALA A 546 -5.32 26.26 8.30
CA ALA A 546 -4.63 26.18 9.58
C ALA A 546 -5.17 25.04 10.47
N SER A 547 -4.36 24.64 11.47
CA SER A 547 -4.69 23.53 12.36
C SER A 547 -5.62 23.88 13.53
N ARG A 548 -6.15 25.11 13.62
CA ARG A 548 -7.07 25.49 14.69
C ARG A 548 -8.34 24.63 14.67
N ILE A 549 -8.75 24.11 15.85
CA ILE A 549 -9.97 23.32 15.98
C ILE A 549 -11.10 24.17 16.54
N LEU A 550 -12.26 24.04 15.93
CA LEU A 550 -13.52 24.51 16.46
C LEU A 550 -14.34 23.29 16.88
N TYR A 551 -14.61 23.15 18.17
CA TYR A 551 -15.29 21.99 18.71
C TYR A 551 -16.80 22.08 18.53
N ASN A 552 -17.43 20.95 18.22
CA ASN A 552 -18.89 20.84 18.20
C ASN A 552 -19.46 20.93 19.62
N ASN A 553 -20.22 21.99 19.89
CA ASN A 553 -20.86 22.19 21.18
C ASN A 553 -22.15 21.39 21.39
N LYS A 554 -22.65 20.73 20.32
CA LYS A 554 -23.90 19.92 20.35
C LYS A 554 -23.75 18.57 21.06
N ILE A 555 -22.51 18.07 21.23
CA ILE A 555 -22.21 16.88 22.02
C ILE A 555 -22.46 17.20 23.49
N GLY A 556 -23.13 16.31 24.23
CA GLY A 556 -23.50 16.48 25.62
C GLY A 556 -22.37 16.81 26.59
N LYS A 557 -22.62 16.84 27.86
CA LYS A 557 -21.63 17.04 28.92
C LYS A 557 -21.05 15.67 29.30
N LEU A 558 -19.73 15.60 29.46
CA LEU A 558 -19.06 14.40 29.95
C LEU A 558 -19.43 14.16 31.40
N ASP A 559 -19.99 13.00 31.70
CA ASP A 559 -20.12 12.45 33.05
C ASP A 559 -19.13 11.27 33.16
N TRP A 560 -18.05 11.48 33.88
CA TRP A 560 -17.00 10.50 34.09
C TRP A 560 -17.48 9.26 34.87
N THR A 561 -18.56 9.38 35.67
CA THR A 561 -19.15 8.24 36.41
C THR A 561 -19.73 7.15 35.48
N MET A 562 -19.91 7.49 34.22
CA MET A 562 -20.27 6.50 33.20
C MET A 562 -19.14 5.50 32.89
N LEU A 563 -17.91 5.82 33.24
CA LEU A 563 -16.71 5.00 32.97
C LEU A 563 -16.42 3.98 34.08
N ILE A 564 -17.10 4.05 35.21
CA ILE A 564 -16.85 3.21 36.39
C ILE A 564 -17.99 2.21 36.64
N ASN A 565 -17.68 1.14 37.36
CA ASN A 565 -18.67 0.24 37.93
C ASN A 565 -19.31 0.90 39.14
N LYS A 566 -20.58 1.36 39.03
CA LYS A 566 -21.27 2.14 40.06
C LYS A 566 -21.61 1.33 41.31
N SER A 567 -21.46 0.02 41.30
CA SER A 567 -21.72 -0.86 42.47
C SER A 567 -20.46 -1.12 43.30
N VAL A 568 -19.32 -0.56 42.94
CA VAL A 568 -18.03 -0.81 43.56
C VAL A 568 -17.42 0.50 44.06
N ASP A 569 -16.90 0.47 45.29
CA ASP A 569 -16.23 1.62 45.90
C ASP A 569 -14.90 1.97 45.22
N TYR A 570 -14.41 3.18 45.42
CA TYR A 570 -13.15 3.64 44.88
C TYR A 570 -12.44 4.63 45.81
N THR A 571 -11.15 4.82 45.62
CA THR A 571 -10.37 5.82 46.35
C THR A 571 -9.69 6.79 45.36
N THR A 572 -9.56 8.05 45.77
CA THR A 572 -8.81 9.08 45.01
C THR A 572 -7.60 9.59 45.78
N ARG A 573 -7.23 8.93 46.91
CA ARG A 573 -6.11 9.33 47.76
C ARG A 573 -4.79 9.03 47.03
N GLU A 574 -3.94 10.03 46.85
CA GLU A 574 -2.67 9.93 46.10
C GLU A 574 -1.69 8.89 46.73
N ASN A 575 -1.76 8.70 48.02
CA ASN A 575 -0.95 7.74 48.78
C ASN A 575 -1.58 6.33 48.85
N SER A 576 -2.65 6.06 48.11
CA SER A 576 -3.18 4.71 48.01
C SER A 576 -2.25 3.86 47.15
N PRO A 577 -2.05 2.56 47.45
CA PRO A 577 -1.18 1.66 46.66
C PRO A 577 -1.51 1.65 45.17
N ILE A 578 -2.78 1.74 44.80
CA ILE A 578 -3.26 1.80 43.42
C ILE A 578 -2.64 3.00 42.67
N ILE A 579 -2.83 4.19 43.23
CA ILE A 579 -2.44 5.46 42.58
C ILE A 579 -0.92 5.62 42.62
N GLU A 580 -0.29 5.23 43.72
CA GLU A 580 1.16 5.21 43.85
C GLU A 580 1.82 4.32 42.78
N ARG A 581 1.37 3.08 42.64
CA ARG A 581 1.92 2.15 41.65
C ARG A 581 1.66 2.56 40.20
N TYR A 582 0.48 3.09 39.93
CA TYR A 582 0.16 3.68 38.62
C TYR A 582 1.07 4.88 38.30
N ASN A 583 1.29 5.79 39.21
CA ASN A 583 2.17 6.94 39.03
C ASN A 583 3.64 6.49 38.85
N TRP A 584 4.07 5.46 39.58
CA TRP A 584 5.40 4.89 39.40
C TRP A 584 5.60 4.39 37.93
N TRP A 585 4.62 3.66 37.37
CA TRP A 585 4.68 3.21 35.99
C TRP A 585 4.64 4.36 34.98
N ILE A 586 3.96 5.45 35.24
CA ILE A 586 3.98 6.64 34.34
C ILE A 586 5.43 7.08 34.07
N TRP A 587 6.30 7.02 35.04
CA TRP A 587 7.69 7.45 34.92
C TRP A 587 8.64 6.31 34.51
N ASN A 588 8.28 5.06 34.71
CA ASN A 588 9.17 3.91 34.54
C ASN A 588 8.80 2.97 33.38
N GLN A 589 7.88 3.34 32.48
CA GLN A 589 7.51 2.52 31.32
C GLN A 589 8.69 2.14 30.42
N HIS A 590 9.72 2.98 30.35
CA HIS A 590 10.94 2.74 29.59
C HIS A 590 11.83 1.64 30.18
N ARG A 591 11.60 1.25 31.43
CA ARG A 591 12.30 0.17 32.15
C ARG A 591 11.58 -1.16 32.08
N PHE A 592 10.49 -1.23 31.32
CA PHE A 592 9.77 -2.49 31.15
C PHE A 592 10.67 -3.50 30.44
N ASP A 593 10.85 -4.65 31.07
CA ASP A 593 11.62 -5.75 30.52
C ASP A 593 10.67 -6.72 29.80
N TYR A 594 10.92 -6.93 28.51
CA TYR A 594 10.13 -7.86 27.70
C TYR A 594 10.59 -9.32 27.87
N GLY A 595 11.68 -9.56 28.62
CA GLY A 595 12.28 -10.89 28.79
C GLY A 595 12.95 -11.39 27.49
N ASP A 596 13.48 -12.60 27.57
CA ASP A 596 14.21 -13.25 26.47
C ASP A 596 13.30 -14.06 25.52
N ASP A 597 11.97 -13.98 25.66
CA ASP A 597 11.05 -14.72 24.80
C ASP A 597 11.03 -14.11 23.38
N PRO A 598 11.53 -14.83 22.38
CA PRO A 598 11.58 -14.33 21.01
C PRO A 598 10.20 -14.14 20.34
N HIS A 599 9.12 -14.63 20.95
CA HIS A 599 7.75 -14.45 20.49
C HIS A 599 7.10 -13.18 21.05
N ILE A 600 7.69 -12.56 22.06
CA ILE A 600 7.29 -11.28 22.62
C ILE A 600 8.13 -10.19 21.95
N ASN A 601 7.83 -9.89 20.68
CA ASN A 601 8.36 -8.71 20.01
C ASN A 601 7.77 -7.48 20.69
N GLU A 602 8.59 -6.60 21.30
CA GLU A 602 8.29 -5.24 21.79
C GLU A 602 6.80 -4.80 21.61
N ASP A 603 5.86 -5.71 21.97
CA ASP A 603 4.42 -5.51 21.76
C ASP A 603 3.90 -4.63 22.89
N ASP A 604 3.51 -3.42 22.53
CA ASP A 604 2.86 -2.49 23.44
C ASP A 604 1.65 -3.14 24.16
N LEU A 605 0.94 -4.06 23.52
CA LEU A 605 -0.21 -4.76 24.11
C LEU A 605 0.22 -5.68 25.26
N TYR A 606 1.27 -6.45 25.08
CA TYR A 606 1.86 -7.31 26.11
C TYR A 606 2.34 -6.47 27.30
N LYS A 607 3.12 -5.42 27.03
CA LYS A 607 3.62 -4.49 28.04
C LYS A 607 2.51 -3.93 28.92
N TYR A 608 1.45 -3.37 28.32
CA TYR A 608 0.37 -2.77 29.08
C TYR A 608 -0.48 -3.81 29.84
N ARG A 609 -0.56 -5.05 29.37
CA ARG A 609 -1.16 -6.16 30.12
C ARG A 609 -0.37 -6.48 31.38
N CYS A 610 0.96 -6.60 31.28
CA CYS A 610 1.82 -6.84 32.43
C CYS A 610 1.79 -5.67 33.42
N ILE A 611 1.78 -4.42 32.94
CA ILE A 611 1.64 -3.24 33.80
C ILE A 611 0.30 -3.25 34.53
N ALA A 612 -0.79 -3.60 33.86
CA ALA A 612 -2.11 -3.69 34.49
C ALA A 612 -2.13 -4.75 35.59
N GLN A 613 -1.57 -5.92 35.32
CA GLN A 613 -1.47 -7.00 36.28
C GLN A 613 -0.63 -6.60 37.50
N ASP A 614 0.53 -5.99 37.29
CA ASP A 614 1.40 -5.49 38.36
C ASP A 614 0.71 -4.47 39.26
N ILE A 615 -0.10 -3.54 38.69
CA ILE A 615 -0.83 -2.56 39.50
C ILE A 615 -1.89 -3.26 40.38
N VAL A 616 -2.60 -4.24 39.83
CA VAL A 616 -3.60 -5.02 40.59
C VAL A 616 -2.96 -5.83 41.70
N GLU A 617 -1.90 -6.57 41.40
CA GLU A 617 -1.16 -7.40 42.37
C GLU A 617 -0.52 -6.55 43.47
N TYR A 618 0.16 -5.45 43.11
CA TYR A 618 0.80 -4.56 44.08
C TYR A 618 -0.22 -3.91 45.04
N SER A 619 -1.38 -3.53 44.52
CA SER A 619 -2.42 -2.91 45.34
C SER A 619 -3.19 -3.92 46.20
N ASN A 620 -3.17 -5.18 45.84
CA ASN A 620 -3.96 -6.27 46.44
C ASN A 620 -5.47 -5.94 46.48
N GLU A 621 -5.95 -5.23 45.46
CA GLU A 621 -7.36 -4.81 45.31
C GLU A 621 -8.01 -5.46 44.11
N PRO A 622 -9.34 -5.69 44.13
CA PRO A 622 -10.06 -6.20 42.97
C PRO A 622 -9.91 -5.25 41.75
N LEU A 623 -9.91 -5.83 40.53
CA LEU A 623 -9.76 -5.08 39.28
C LEU A 623 -10.72 -3.89 39.16
N ASP A 624 -11.99 -4.07 39.52
CA ASP A 624 -13.01 -3.00 39.44
C ASP A 624 -12.71 -1.85 40.40
N VAL A 625 -12.20 -2.11 41.63
CA VAL A 625 -11.75 -1.12 42.56
C VAL A 625 -10.56 -0.33 42.02
N VAL A 626 -9.60 -1.04 41.41
CA VAL A 626 -8.42 -0.43 40.75
C VAL A 626 -8.87 0.50 39.61
N VAL A 627 -9.71 0.02 38.71
CA VAL A 627 -10.20 0.77 37.55
C VAL A 627 -11.00 2.00 38.00
N ASN A 628 -11.95 1.81 38.92
CA ASN A 628 -12.75 2.91 39.45
C ASN A 628 -11.89 3.99 40.10
N SER A 629 -10.92 3.60 40.92
CA SER A 629 -10.00 4.51 41.60
C SER A 629 -9.16 5.32 40.63
N LEU A 630 -8.57 4.67 39.64
CA LEU A 630 -7.77 5.31 38.58
C LEU A 630 -8.60 6.26 37.72
N VAL A 631 -9.79 5.85 37.30
CA VAL A 631 -10.73 6.72 36.56
C VAL A 631 -11.09 7.93 37.39
N ALA A 632 -11.58 7.73 38.62
CA ALA A 632 -11.97 8.84 39.52
C ALA A 632 -10.79 9.82 39.76
N TYR A 633 -9.61 9.30 40.08
CA TYR A 633 -8.40 10.10 40.29
C TYR A 633 -8.01 10.93 39.07
N LEU A 634 -7.93 10.28 37.87
CA LEU A 634 -7.47 10.95 36.66
C LEU A 634 -8.49 11.95 36.09
N TYR A 635 -9.79 11.73 36.33
CA TYR A 635 -10.84 12.63 35.83
C TYR A 635 -11.21 13.74 36.78
N THR A 636 -11.01 13.58 38.11
CA THR A 636 -11.44 14.55 39.11
C THR A 636 -10.28 15.27 39.80
N VAL A 637 -9.29 14.56 40.33
CA VAL A 637 -8.15 15.11 41.10
C VAL A 637 -7.08 15.62 40.15
N LYS A 638 -6.44 14.71 39.39
CA LYS A 638 -5.30 15.03 38.52
C LYS A 638 -5.73 15.77 37.26
N LYS A 639 -6.96 15.59 36.79
CA LYS A 639 -7.51 16.16 35.57
C LYS A 639 -6.55 16.02 34.39
N SER A 640 -5.94 14.83 34.25
CA SER A 640 -4.83 14.57 33.33
C SER A 640 -5.23 14.73 31.88
N SER A 641 -4.40 15.44 31.12
CA SER A 641 -4.49 15.46 29.63
C SER A 641 -3.90 14.22 28.97
N ASN A 642 -3.12 13.41 29.68
CA ASN A 642 -2.57 12.15 29.19
C ASN A 642 -3.16 10.97 29.98
N LYS A 643 -4.02 10.21 29.31
CA LYS A 643 -4.68 9.02 29.86
C LYS A 643 -4.33 7.77 29.03
N LYS A 644 -3.23 7.81 28.22
CA LYS A 644 -2.84 6.70 27.33
C LYS A 644 -2.70 5.41 28.13
N MET A 645 -1.97 5.41 29.24
CA MET A 645 -1.72 4.21 30.05
C MET A 645 -3.02 3.67 30.67
N LEU A 646 -3.91 4.53 31.18
CA LEU A 646 -5.23 4.09 31.70
C LEU A 646 -6.00 3.29 30.63
N TRP A 647 -6.13 3.86 29.43
CA TRP A 647 -6.88 3.24 28.35
C TRP A 647 -6.18 2.02 27.74
N ALA A 648 -4.85 1.98 27.74
CA ALA A 648 -4.10 0.83 27.28
C ALA A 648 -4.16 -0.36 28.25
N CYS A 649 -4.08 -0.09 29.57
CA CYS A 649 -4.12 -1.12 30.61
C CYS A 649 -5.54 -1.60 30.91
N PHE A 650 -6.49 -0.68 31.06
CA PHE A 650 -7.82 -0.96 31.62
C PHE A 650 -8.99 -0.58 30.71
N GLY A 651 -8.69 -0.20 29.48
CA GLY A 651 -9.70 0.35 28.56
C GLY A 651 -10.87 -0.57 28.29
N TRP A 652 -10.67 -1.87 28.19
CA TRP A 652 -11.76 -2.83 27.94
C TRP A 652 -12.69 -2.99 29.14
N THR A 653 -12.18 -2.94 30.38
CA THR A 653 -13.01 -2.90 31.59
C THR A 653 -13.84 -1.60 31.62
N ILE A 654 -13.26 -0.47 31.22
CA ILE A 654 -13.99 0.79 31.09
C ILE A 654 -15.08 0.70 30.00
N VAL A 655 -14.80 0.05 28.87
CA VAL A 655 -15.81 -0.17 27.82
C VAL A 655 -16.97 -1.00 28.32
N GLU A 656 -16.72 -2.03 29.10
CA GLU A 656 -17.78 -2.85 29.69
C GLU A 656 -18.64 -2.05 30.69
N ASN A 657 -18.02 -1.28 31.54
CA ASN A 657 -18.72 -0.32 32.43
C ASN A 657 -19.61 0.65 31.63
N LEU A 658 -19.08 1.17 30.53
CA LEU A 658 -19.84 2.05 29.63
C LEU A 658 -21.04 1.33 29.02
N ARG A 659 -20.91 0.11 28.55
CA ARG A 659 -22.02 -0.67 28.01
C ARG A 659 -23.14 -0.84 29.02
N ILE A 660 -22.80 -1.21 30.24
CA ILE A 660 -23.76 -1.35 31.36
C ILE A 660 -24.43 -0.01 31.67
N ASN A 661 -23.64 1.05 31.87
CA ASN A 661 -24.15 2.35 32.29
C ASN A 661 -24.92 3.08 31.16
N THR A 662 -24.66 2.78 29.89
CA THR A 662 -25.36 3.40 28.76
C THR A 662 -26.59 2.62 28.29
N ALA A 663 -26.80 1.38 28.74
CA ALA A 663 -27.92 0.53 28.32
C ALA A 663 -29.30 1.19 28.50
N GLN A 664 -29.45 2.08 29.49
CA GLN A 664 -30.68 2.81 29.78
C GLN A 664 -30.70 4.22 29.15
N LEU A 665 -29.69 4.62 28.42
CA LEU A 665 -29.65 5.95 27.82
C LEU A 665 -30.38 5.97 26.47
N ASN A 666 -30.95 7.15 26.14
CA ASN A 666 -31.52 7.39 24.83
C ASN A 666 -30.52 7.14 23.69
N PRO A 667 -30.96 6.65 22.52
CA PRO A 667 -30.08 6.38 21.39
C PRO A 667 -29.35 7.63 20.92
N ILE A 668 -28.21 7.40 20.26
CA ILE A 668 -27.36 8.45 19.70
C ILE A 668 -27.68 8.61 18.22
N CYS A 669 -27.89 9.82 17.77
CA CYS A 669 -28.04 10.13 16.36
C CYS A 669 -26.71 9.88 15.63
N PRO A 670 -26.65 8.98 14.61
CA PRO A 670 -25.40 8.65 13.91
C PRO A 670 -24.85 9.83 13.10
N ILE A 671 -25.69 10.84 12.81
CA ILE A 671 -25.26 12.00 12.01
C ILE A 671 -24.63 13.10 12.86
N CYS A 672 -25.24 13.45 13.99
CA CYS A 672 -24.79 14.58 14.79
C CYS A 672 -24.24 14.22 16.18
N GLY A 673 -24.30 12.94 16.57
CA GLY A 673 -23.83 12.45 17.88
C GLY A 673 -24.71 12.86 19.07
N LYS A 674 -25.85 13.48 18.83
CA LYS A 674 -26.77 13.91 19.91
C LYS A 674 -27.65 12.75 20.37
N ARG A 675 -27.74 12.53 21.69
CA ARG A 675 -28.75 11.65 22.25
C ARG A 675 -30.13 12.26 22.08
N PHE A 676 -31.14 11.44 21.77
CA PHE A 676 -32.51 11.91 21.56
C PHE A 676 -33.50 10.87 22.03
N LYS A 677 -34.68 11.31 22.46
CA LYS A 677 -35.77 10.43 22.80
C LYS A 677 -36.51 10.09 21.49
N PRO A 678 -36.52 8.83 21.03
CA PRO A 678 -37.20 8.47 19.81
C PRO A 678 -38.74 8.59 20.01
N ARG A 679 -39.46 8.97 18.97
CA ARG A 679 -40.91 9.02 18.92
C ARG A 679 -41.50 7.62 18.72
N ASP A 680 -40.77 6.76 18.04
CA ASP A 680 -41.07 5.38 17.78
C ASP A 680 -39.82 4.52 17.68
N VAL A 681 -39.96 3.20 17.64
CA VAL A 681 -38.85 2.23 17.64
C VAL A 681 -37.97 2.32 16.37
N CYS A 682 -38.54 2.87 15.28
CA CYS A 682 -37.87 2.97 13.99
C CYS A 682 -37.13 4.30 13.78
N GLN A 683 -37.19 5.23 14.74
CA GLN A 683 -36.53 6.53 14.60
C GLN A 683 -35.04 6.44 14.89
N HIS A 684 -34.22 6.40 13.82
CA HIS A 684 -32.76 6.34 13.91
C HIS A 684 -32.07 7.71 13.95
N TYR A 685 -32.78 8.80 13.65
CA TYR A 685 -32.22 10.16 13.57
C TYR A 685 -32.96 11.13 14.46
N CYS A 686 -32.22 12.06 15.09
CA CYS A 686 -32.76 13.00 16.05
C CYS A 686 -33.67 14.07 15.41
N SER A 687 -33.53 14.33 14.12
CA SER A 687 -34.28 15.36 13.37
C SER A 687 -34.39 14.99 11.90
N GLU A 688 -35.34 15.64 11.22
CA GLU A 688 -35.50 15.51 9.76
C GLU A 688 -34.27 16.02 9.00
N GLU A 689 -33.57 17.02 9.51
CA GLU A 689 -32.31 17.50 8.92
C GLU A 689 -31.22 16.42 8.95
N CYS A 690 -31.11 15.68 10.07
CA CYS A 690 -30.19 14.56 10.18
C CYS A 690 -30.58 13.40 9.29
N TYR A 691 -31.87 13.13 9.12
CA TYR A 691 -32.39 12.14 8.19
C TYR A 691 -32.03 12.51 6.73
N LYS A 692 -32.28 13.75 6.31
CA LYS A 692 -31.93 14.24 4.95
C LYS A 692 -30.42 14.16 4.69
N LYS A 693 -29.58 14.45 5.67
CA LYS A 693 -28.13 14.29 5.54
C LYS A 693 -27.73 12.81 5.37
N ALA A 694 -28.34 11.92 6.13
CA ALA A 694 -28.10 10.48 6.00
C ALA A 694 -28.57 9.94 4.64
N ASP A 695 -29.73 10.37 4.17
CA ASP A 695 -30.26 9.97 2.87
C ASP A 695 -29.40 10.45 1.71
N ASN A 696 -28.93 11.70 1.76
CA ASN A 696 -27.98 12.22 0.77
C ASN A 696 -26.66 11.45 0.77
N GLN A 697 -26.16 11.05 1.94
CA GLN A 697 -24.95 10.24 2.06
C GLN A 697 -25.14 8.83 1.45
N ARG A 698 -26.27 8.15 1.78
CA ARG A 698 -26.61 6.87 1.17
C ARG A 698 -26.75 6.95 -0.35
N ARG A 699 -27.41 8.01 -0.86
CA ARG A 699 -27.52 8.25 -2.31
C ARG A 699 -26.16 8.48 -2.97
N THR A 700 -25.26 9.16 -2.30
CA THR A 700 -23.88 9.36 -2.79
C THR A 700 -23.10 8.05 -2.76
N GLU A 701 -23.22 7.27 -1.68
CA GLU A 701 -22.60 5.95 -1.53
C GLU A 701 -23.22 4.93 -2.50
N SER A 702 -24.54 4.95 -2.71
CA SER A 702 -25.23 4.06 -3.68
C SER A 702 -24.94 4.44 -5.14
N ARG A 703 -24.66 5.71 -5.44
CA ARG A 703 -24.17 6.13 -6.76
C ARG A 703 -22.69 5.80 -6.98
N GLU A 704 -21.96 5.59 -5.90
CA GLU A 704 -20.56 5.18 -5.90
C GLU A 704 -20.39 3.65 -5.71
N ALA A 705 -21.45 2.92 -5.36
CA ALA A 705 -21.46 1.47 -5.25
C ALA A 705 -21.80 0.81 -6.59
N PRO A 706 -21.15 -0.29 -6.97
CA PRO A 706 -21.54 -1.06 -8.14
C PRO A 706 -22.99 -1.61 -7.96
N PRO A 707 -23.75 -1.79 -9.03
CA PRO A 707 -25.10 -2.34 -8.93
C PRO A 707 -25.06 -3.74 -8.31
N VAL A 708 -25.66 -3.89 -7.17
CA VAL A 708 -25.91 -5.22 -6.57
C VAL A 708 -26.84 -5.96 -7.53
N ARG A 709 -26.39 -7.05 -8.13
CA ARG A 709 -27.28 -7.95 -8.90
C ARG A 709 -28.32 -8.51 -7.94
N THR A 710 -29.56 -8.05 -8.10
CA THR A 710 -30.75 -8.70 -7.53
C THR A 710 -30.95 -10.03 -8.25
N GLY A 711 -30.39 -11.08 -7.72
CA GLY A 711 -30.54 -12.42 -8.30
C GLY A 711 -29.90 -13.52 -7.47
N ASP A 712 -30.10 -13.52 -6.14
CA ASP A 712 -29.92 -14.74 -5.31
C ASP A 712 -30.48 -14.51 -3.91
N MET A 713 -31.75 -14.10 -3.86
CA MET A 713 -32.60 -14.29 -2.70
C MET A 713 -33.85 -15.06 -3.12
N LEU A 714 -33.69 -16.35 -3.39
CA LEU A 714 -34.74 -17.38 -3.31
C LEU A 714 -34.07 -18.74 -3.57
N LYS A 715 -33.53 -19.35 -2.51
CA LYS A 715 -33.66 -20.77 -2.17
C LYS A 715 -32.64 -21.13 -1.07
N GLN A 716 -33.23 -21.36 0.10
CA GLN A 716 -32.78 -22.05 1.31
C GLN A 716 -31.82 -21.26 2.20
#